data_f784f0fbea1225f398450fa31fd39c96
#
_entry.id   f784f0fbea1225f398450fa31fd39c96
#
_cell.length_a   1.000
_cell.length_b   1.000
_cell.length_c   1.000
_cell.angle_alpha   90.00
_cell.angle_beta   90.00
_cell.angle_gamma   90.00
#
_symmetry.space_group_name_H-M   'P 1'
#
loop_
_entity.id
_entity.type
_entity.pdbx_description
1 polymer ?
#
loop_
_entity_poly.entity_id
_entity_poly.type
_entity_poly.pdbx_seq_one_letter_code
_entity_poly.pdbx_strand_id
1 'polypeptide(L)'
;MNTDNYSQLKTRILDILWNETDFDAAVRRVLVLVGNEFSADIVYISEYSVSDSQFINTYLWTAPGFMDSAWNRKDTDQKRLDAQRGAFAMGSTTAFWSTDTLPEESAAILKRLGTRSLLQAPIKAQGRLAACIGLSDSVRFRTDWEGDTKTRECVMTIAQIIGIFLLKTRYEQINGDYQNKLEKSLLASQKRTDAAYDLLDSISSGVILVRLYPDGRAKPLYANLGMYRLLRIPRTAEDAIVPDRNAAVLESEYFDDFFANIPEPDNQRVRQEYREGFKTDHFSVKKYRLLRGDGTYVWVSSNLSLRESTAECRIHYATYTDMSEEISLQTNLMEMLQKEKQITADLEKANRAKSDFLSRMSHDIRTPMNAIMGLSSIARTHLNIQERLVDCLDKIDSSAKLLLSIINEVLDMSKVESGKITLSEEEVHLAELIHSVVSMVQPLVDEKQQQFQIHVNDIEHESVLGDVQRLQQLIMNLLTNAIKYTPTEGLIRLDIFEKPSNDPEKSCYEFVVEDNGIGMHSEFLTRVFEPFERAEEKQIDAVQGTGLGLAICKSIAEKMGGSIQVESEYGAGSRFTASVTLRRSDGIADDEALRGLSVLVADDDEITCLNTCTRLEALGIRCEWVLNGQDAIKRASAMHESGRDYFAVILDLKMPELDGIETTQRLREVLGSRIPIILISAYDFSAYIDRAAAAGANDFITKPLFRSRLVSKLKQFLDSESTVQPEVQTQTGSLFMGKRILLVEDNDLNQEIASEMLETLGITVEVAGNGKAALERFMESPPGYYDLIFMDMQMPVMDGCTSTRKIRAIERDDAKSIPIIAMTANAFADDRQKTAEAGMNEHLAKPINMEQLKRALDQWLKNSAVRFKTADE
;
A
#
# COMPACT_ATOMS: atom_id res chain seq x y z
N MET A 1 20.47 -2.18 -12.50
CA MET A 1 21.08 -1.48 -11.35
C MET A 1 20.06 -1.22 -10.26
N ASN A 2 20.44 -1.30 -8.98
CA ASN A 2 19.54 -1.07 -7.85
C ASN A 2 19.35 0.46 -7.65
N THR A 3 18.22 0.91 -7.17
CA THR A 3 17.87 2.35 -7.01
C THR A 3 18.91 3.10 -6.14
N ASP A 4 19.48 2.41 -5.15
CA ASP A 4 20.53 2.95 -4.28
C ASP A 4 21.84 3.27 -5.04
N ASN A 5 22.19 2.47 -6.03
CA ASN A 5 23.38 2.69 -6.85
C ASN A 5 23.26 3.95 -7.72
N TYR A 6 22.06 4.25 -8.23
CA TYR A 6 21.84 5.46 -9.03
C TYR A 6 21.95 6.73 -8.18
N SER A 7 21.46 6.70 -6.96
CA SER A 7 21.55 7.85 -6.04
C SER A 7 22.99 8.12 -5.64
N GLN A 8 23.75 7.07 -5.34
CA GLN A 8 25.19 7.15 -5.03
C GLN A 8 26.00 7.65 -6.22
N LEU A 9 25.69 7.18 -7.43
CA LEU A 9 26.34 7.63 -8.66
C LEU A 9 26.17 9.13 -8.86
N LYS A 10 24.97 9.66 -8.73
CA LYS A 10 24.68 11.10 -8.87
C LYS A 10 25.45 11.93 -7.85
N THR A 11 25.45 11.51 -6.60
CA THR A 11 26.20 12.19 -5.53
C THR A 11 27.70 12.23 -5.84
N ARG A 12 28.28 11.11 -6.29
CA ARG A 12 29.70 11.03 -6.67
C ARG A 12 30.01 11.93 -7.87
N ILE A 13 29.13 12.03 -8.84
CA ILE A 13 29.29 12.92 -9.99
C ILE A 13 29.28 14.37 -9.53
N LEU A 14 28.35 14.75 -8.67
CA LEU A 14 28.30 16.11 -8.13
C LEU A 14 29.56 16.44 -7.33
N ASP A 15 30.03 15.53 -6.47
CA ASP A 15 31.27 15.73 -5.70
C ASP A 15 32.48 15.96 -6.60
N ILE A 16 32.59 15.19 -7.70
CA ILE A 16 33.68 15.36 -8.67
C ILE A 16 33.60 16.74 -9.33
N LEU A 17 32.43 17.10 -9.87
CA LEU A 17 32.23 18.37 -10.59
C LEU A 17 32.33 19.62 -9.69
N TRP A 18 32.07 19.47 -8.39
CA TRP A 18 32.08 20.59 -7.43
C TRP A 18 33.46 20.84 -6.83
N ASN A 19 34.20 19.76 -6.56
CA ASN A 19 35.47 19.87 -5.83
C ASN A 19 36.71 19.94 -6.75
N GLU A 20 36.58 19.57 -8.01
CA GLU A 20 37.68 19.65 -8.97
C GLU A 20 37.80 21.07 -9.51
N THR A 21 38.99 21.63 -9.44
CA THR A 21 39.29 22.98 -9.98
C THR A 21 39.42 23.00 -11.50
N ASP A 22 39.86 21.89 -12.07
CA ASP A 22 39.95 21.68 -13.53
C ASP A 22 38.67 20.97 -14.02
N PHE A 23 37.85 21.74 -14.71
CA PHE A 23 36.57 21.24 -15.20
C PHE A 23 36.76 20.10 -16.24
N ASP A 24 37.74 20.21 -17.11
CA ASP A 24 38.01 19.18 -18.11
C ASP A 24 38.45 17.85 -17.46
N ALA A 25 39.27 17.94 -16.43
CA ALA A 25 39.65 16.78 -15.62
C ALA A 25 38.44 16.21 -14.88
N ALA A 26 37.60 17.03 -14.31
CA ALA A 26 36.37 16.63 -13.65
C ALA A 26 35.44 15.87 -14.59
N VAL A 27 35.16 16.41 -15.77
CA VAL A 27 34.33 15.74 -16.79
C VAL A 27 34.89 14.40 -17.20
N ARG A 28 36.20 14.31 -17.47
CA ARG A 28 36.85 13.04 -17.82
C ARG A 28 36.68 11.99 -16.72
N ARG A 29 36.82 12.37 -15.45
CA ARG A 29 36.59 11.46 -14.32
C ARG A 29 35.12 11.02 -14.22
N VAL A 30 34.19 11.91 -14.51
CA VAL A 30 32.74 11.61 -14.57
C VAL A 30 32.50 10.59 -15.70
N LEU A 31 33.07 10.77 -16.89
CA LEU A 31 32.89 9.79 -17.98
C LEU A 31 33.41 8.40 -17.61
N VAL A 32 34.58 8.33 -16.94
CA VAL A 32 35.11 7.07 -16.40
C VAL A 32 34.11 6.40 -15.44
N LEU A 33 33.60 7.21 -14.52
CA LEU A 33 32.63 6.72 -13.52
C LEU A 33 31.34 6.21 -14.17
N VAL A 34 30.81 6.98 -15.11
CA VAL A 34 29.59 6.62 -15.86
C VAL A 34 29.84 5.37 -16.70
N GLY A 35 30.96 5.29 -17.40
CA GLY A 35 31.31 4.15 -18.24
C GLY A 35 31.39 2.84 -17.45
N ASN A 36 32.05 2.87 -16.30
CA ASN A 36 32.18 1.72 -15.43
C ASN A 36 30.83 1.31 -14.83
N GLU A 37 30.04 2.26 -14.37
CA GLU A 37 28.75 2.00 -13.70
C GLU A 37 27.73 1.43 -14.67
N PHE A 38 27.65 1.95 -15.88
CA PHE A 38 26.74 1.45 -16.92
C PHE A 38 27.37 0.32 -17.77
N SER A 39 28.59 -0.08 -17.47
CA SER A 39 29.34 -1.08 -18.25
C SER A 39 29.29 -0.78 -19.76
N ALA A 40 29.44 0.48 -20.09
CA ALA A 40 29.50 0.93 -21.49
C ALA A 40 30.93 0.74 -22.06
N ASP A 41 31.04 0.52 -23.36
CA ASP A 41 32.32 0.48 -24.02
C ASP A 41 32.87 1.88 -24.28
N ILE A 42 31.97 2.82 -24.55
CA ILE A 42 32.31 4.22 -24.85
C ILE A 42 31.29 5.13 -24.12
N VAL A 43 31.81 6.19 -23.53
CA VAL A 43 31.00 7.32 -23.03
C VAL A 43 31.56 8.61 -23.60
N TYR A 44 30.70 9.45 -24.13
CA TYR A 44 31.11 10.70 -24.74
C TYR A 44 30.15 11.85 -24.44
N ILE A 45 30.67 13.06 -24.56
CA ILE A 45 29.86 14.29 -24.63
C ILE A 45 30.17 14.95 -25.99
N SER A 46 29.10 15.18 -26.73
CA SER A 46 29.14 15.95 -27.96
C SER A 46 28.48 17.30 -27.74
N GLU A 47 29.19 18.34 -28.07
CA GLU A 47 28.71 19.70 -28.00
C GLU A 47 28.38 20.25 -29.40
N TYR A 48 27.35 21.10 -29.48
CA TYR A 48 26.94 21.73 -30.71
C TYR A 48 27.84 22.93 -31.00
N SER A 49 28.62 22.81 -32.06
CA SER A 49 29.42 23.94 -32.62
C SER A 49 28.52 24.76 -33.53
N VAL A 50 28.31 26.02 -33.15
CA VAL A 50 27.52 26.98 -33.98
C VAL A 50 28.30 27.33 -35.26
N SER A 51 29.66 27.38 -35.20
CA SER A 51 30.51 27.72 -36.36
C SER A 51 30.40 26.65 -37.45
N ASP A 52 30.37 25.38 -37.09
CA ASP A 52 30.41 24.25 -38.02
C ASP A 52 29.02 23.66 -38.26
N SER A 53 28.02 24.14 -37.54
CA SER A 53 26.62 23.64 -37.56
C SER A 53 26.49 22.13 -37.31
N GLN A 54 27.39 21.57 -36.51
CA GLN A 54 27.46 20.13 -36.23
C GLN A 54 27.86 19.85 -34.76
N PHE A 55 27.57 18.63 -34.31
CA PHE A 55 28.03 18.14 -33.01
C PHE A 55 29.48 17.69 -33.09
N ILE A 56 30.29 18.05 -32.11
CA ILE A 56 31.70 17.65 -31.98
C ILE A 56 31.84 16.92 -30.65
N ASN A 57 32.47 15.74 -30.65
CA ASN A 57 32.76 15.05 -29.40
C ASN A 57 33.83 15.84 -28.64
N THR A 58 33.44 16.51 -27.60
CA THR A 58 34.35 17.32 -26.77
C THR A 58 35.04 16.48 -25.73
N TYR A 59 34.35 15.47 -25.20
CA TYR A 59 34.91 14.54 -24.24
C TYR A 59 34.59 13.10 -24.69
N LEU A 60 35.57 12.21 -24.55
CA LEU A 60 35.44 10.82 -24.89
C LEU A 60 36.18 9.96 -23.87
N TRP A 61 35.53 8.90 -23.42
CA TRP A 61 36.12 7.83 -22.65
C TRP A 61 35.81 6.50 -23.29
N THR A 62 36.80 5.59 -23.28
CA THR A 62 36.67 4.22 -23.78
C THR A 62 37.07 3.23 -22.69
N ALA A 63 36.41 2.09 -22.63
CA ALA A 63 36.74 1.03 -21.69
C ALA A 63 38.16 0.48 -21.93
N PRO A 64 38.86 0.04 -20.86
CA PRO A 64 40.18 -0.58 -21.00
C PRO A 64 40.15 -1.76 -21.96
N GLY A 65 41.07 -1.73 -22.96
CA GLY A 65 41.14 -2.77 -24.00
C GLY A 65 40.30 -2.51 -25.24
N PHE A 66 39.49 -1.45 -25.25
CA PHE A 66 38.70 -1.03 -26.40
C PHE A 66 39.50 -0.02 -27.23
N MET A 67 39.84 -0.39 -28.46
CA MET A 67 40.50 0.51 -29.41
C MET A 67 39.57 0.75 -30.60
N ASP A 68 38.86 1.88 -30.61
CA ASP A 68 38.10 2.31 -31.78
C ASP A 68 38.57 3.65 -32.31
N SER A 69 39.13 3.60 -33.52
CA SER A 69 39.54 4.79 -34.26
C SER A 69 38.39 5.58 -34.89
N ALA A 70 37.18 4.99 -34.94
CA ALA A 70 36.01 5.57 -35.59
C ALA A 70 35.42 6.75 -34.79
N TRP A 71 35.46 6.69 -33.46
CA TRP A 71 34.93 7.74 -32.58
C TRP A 71 35.82 8.97 -32.42
N ASN A 72 37.12 8.84 -32.79
CA ASN A 72 38.11 9.94 -32.72
C ASN A 72 38.25 10.76 -34.02
N ARG A 73 37.55 10.40 -35.09
CA ARG A 73 37.62 11.11 -36.37
C ARG A 73 36.70 12.31 -36.37
N LYS A 74 37.26 13.51 -36.67
CA LYS A 74 36.49 14.75 -36.87
C LYS A 74 35.53 14.72 -38.07
N ASP A 75 35.59 13.68 -38.87
CA ASP A 75 34.94 13.56 -40.18
C ASP A 75 33.90 12.40 -40.18
N THR A 76 33.18 12.25 -39.13
CA THR A 76 32.13 11.23 -39.09
C THR A 76 30.88 11.76 -39.79
N ASP A 77 30.16 10.89 -40.48
CA ASP A 77 28.87 11.04 -41.14
C ASP A 77 27.77 11.70 -40.29
N GLN A 78 28.10 12.76 -39.63
CA GLN A 78 27.25 13.50 -38.65
C GLN A 78 26.09 14.19 -39.32
N LYS A 79 26.21 14.45 -40.68
CA LYS A 79 25.06 14.97 -41.46
C LYS A 79 23.84 14.03 -41.48
N ARG A 80 24.05 12.72 -41.22
CA ARG A 80 22.97 11.73 -41.16
C ARG A 80 22.45 11.47 -39.73
N LEU A 81 23.25 11.66 -38.69
CA LEU A 81 22.77 11.77 -37.32
C LEU A 81 21.92 13.04 -37.11
N ASP A 82 22.07 14.02 -37.98
CA ASP A 82 21.23 15.25 -37.97
C ASP A 82 19.75 14.98 -38.32
N ALA A 83 19.44 13.93 -39.06
CA ALA A 83 18.03 13.48 -39.23
C ALA A 83 17.40 13.00 -37.91
N GLN A 84 18.22 12.64 -36.93
CA GLN A 84 17.78 12.25 -35.57
C GLN A 84 17.57 13.47 -34.64
N ARG A 85 17.91 14.70 -35.08
CA ARG A 85 17.56 15.95 -34.36
C ARG A 85 16.05 16.07 -34.07
N GLY A 86 15.21 15.48 -34.89
CA GLY A 86 13.77 15.45 -34.67
C GLY A 86 13.39 14.81 -33.34
N ALA A 87 14.08 13.78 -32.90
CA ALA A 87 13.79 13.08 -31.66
C ALA A 87 14.13 13.91 -30.40
N PHE A 88 15.21 14.71 -30.45
CA PHE A 88 15.56 15.63 -29.34
C PHE A 88 14.86 16.98 -29.44
N ALA A 89 14.41 17.40 -30.61
CA ALA A 89 13.70 18.66 -30.82
C ALA A 89 12.27 18.60 -30.33
N MET A 90 11.63 17.44 -30.41
CA MET A 90 10.22 17.25 -29.99
C MET A 90 10.04 16.78 -28.55
N GLY A 91 11.09 16.35 -27.83
CA GLY A 91 10.94 15.80 -26.49
C GLY A 91 12.10 16.10 -25.55
N SER A 92 11.83 16.01 -24.29
CA SER A 92 12.78 16.14 -23.19
C SER A 92 13.36 14.78 -22.77
N THR A 93 13.29 13.76 -23.60
CA THR A 93 13.56 12.36 -23.22
C THR A 93 14.89 11.86 -23.79
N THR A 94 15.49 10.84 -23.13
CA THR A 94 16.60 10.08 -23.63
C THR A 94 16.22 9.31 -24.90
N ALA A 95 17.13 9.21 -25.86
CA ALA A 95 16.96 8.39 -27.07
C ALA A 95 17.82 7.14 -26.95
N PHE A 96 17.21 5.98 -27.24
CA PHE A 96 17.89 4.70 -27.35
C PHE A 96 17.90 4.25 -28.81
N TRP A 97 19.05 3.81 -29.28
CA TRP A 97 19.30 3.37 -30.64
C TRP A 97 19.96 2.02 -30.65
N SER A 98 19.54 1.11 -31.49
CA SER A 98 20.16 -0.20 -31.64
C SER A 98 20.21 -0.63 -33.10
N THR A 99 21.25 -1.38 -33.45
CA THR A 99 21.37 -2.01 -34.80
C THR A 99 20.27 -3.01 -35.08
N ASP A 100 19.60 -3.51 -34.02
CA ASP A 100 18.63 -4.58 -34.13
C ASP A 100 17.18 -4.02 -34.27
N THR A 101 16.97 -2.74 -33.90
CA THR A 101 15.64 -2.08 -33.89
C THR A 101 15.50 -0.95 -34.91
N LEU A 102 16.61 -0.47 -35.46
CA LEU A 102 16.59 0.63 -36.44
C LEU A 102 16.38 0.14 -37.88
N PRO A 103 15.79 0.99 -38.75
CA PRO A 103 15.81 0.76 -40.19
C PRO A 103 17.25 0.56 -40.73
N GLU A 104 17.40 -0.25 -41.77
CA GLU A 104 18.68 -0.71 -42.26
C GLU A 104 19.71 0.40 -42.57
N GLU A 105 19.27 1.54 -43.09
CA GLU A 105 20.08 2.72 -43.35
C GLU A 105 20.66 3.35 -42.08
N SER A 106 19.87 3.46 -41.04
CA SER A 106 20.27 4.00 -39.73
C SER A 106 21.11 3.00 -38.94
N ALA A 107 20.79 1.72 -39.02
CA ALA A 107 21.57 0.65 -38.42
C ALA A 107 22.99 0.56 -39.05
N ALA A 108 23.14 0.83 -40.35
CA ALA A 108 24.41 0.88 -41.02
C ALA A 108 25.35 1.97 -40.47
N ILE A 109 24.81 3.08 -39.95
CA ILE A 109 25.60 4.15 -39.32
C ILE A 109 26.16 3.65 -37.99
N LEU A 110 25.34 3.03 -37.13
CA LEU A 110 25.81 2.46 -35.87
C LEU A 110 26.84 1.37 -36.09
N LYS A 111 26.66 0.51 -37.10
CA LYS A 111 27.61 -0.53 -37.46
C LYS A 111 28.98 0.05 -37.89
N ARG A 112 28.96 1.16 -38.64
CA ARG A 112 30.23 1.86 -39.02
C ARG A 112 30.92 2.49 -37.80
N LEU A 113 30.18 2.92 -36.80
CA LEU A 113 30.72 3.40 -35.55
C LEU A 113 31.14 2.27 -34.61
N GLY A 114 31.01 0.99 -35.04
CA GLY A 114 31.28 -0.15 -34.18
C GLY A 114 30.31 -0.27 -32.98
N THR A 115 29.15 0.30 -33.07
CA THR A 115 28.20 0.38 -31.98
C THR A 115 26.99 -0.54 -32.23
N ARG A 116 26.63 -1.37 -31.27
CA ARG A 116 25.42 -2.18 -31.32
C ARG A 116 24.25 -1.53 -30.58
N SER A 117 24.53 -0.91 -29.45
CA SER A 117 23.51 -0.17 -28.65
C SER A 117 24.05 1.20 -28.27
N LEU A 118 23.18 2.23 -28.36
CA LEU A 118 23.52 3.61 -28.05
C LEU A 118 22.36 4.23 -27.23
N LEU A 119 22.70 4.75 -26.06
CA LEU A 119 21.80 5.56 -25.25
C LEU A 119 22.29 7.00 -25.19
N GLN A 120 21.44 7.95 -25.54
CA GLN A 120 21.79 9.38 -25.53
C GLN A 120 20.83 10.19 -24.69
N ALA A 121 21.33 11.18 -23.96
CA ALA A 121 20.56 12.15 -23.23
C ALA A 121 20.92 13.59 -23.64
N PRO A 122 19.96 14.46 -23.93
CA PRO A 122 20.21 15.82 -24.37
C PRO A 122 20.60 16.73 -23.19
N ILE A 123 21.57 17.61 -23.43
CA ILE A 123 21.94 18.71 -22.55
C ILE A 123 21.40 20.00 -23.20
N LYS A 124 20.41 20.65 -22.55
CA LYS A 124 19.75 21.84 -23.08
C LYS A 124 20.22 23.12 -22.36
N ALA A 125 20.44 24.16 -23.12
CA ALA A 125 20.70 25.51 -22.65
C ALA A 125 19.54 26.41 -23.10
N GLN A 126 18.84 27.07 -22.19
CA GLN A 126 17.71 27.94 -22.50
C GLN A 126 16.68 27.32 -23.47
N GLY A 127 16.37 26.03 -23.23
CA GLY A 127 15.44 25.26 -24.06
C GLY A 127 15.96 24.78 -25.39
N ARG A 128 17.19 25.14 -25.81
CA ARG A 128 17.84 24.68 -27.03
C ARG A 128 18.85 23.56 -26.71
N LEU A 129 19.01 22.62 -27.63
CA LEU A 129 20.00 21.55 -27.50
C LEU A 129 21.41 22.14 -27.61
N ALA A 130 22.20 22.05 -26.54
CA ALA A 130 23.56 22.56 -26.46
C ALA A 130 24.60 21.45 -26.60
N ALA A 131 24.32 20.29 -26.02
CA ALA A 131 25.19 19.13 -26.02
C ALA A 131 24.37 17.86 -25.84
N CYS A 132 24.99 16.70 -25.94
CA CYS A 132 24.42 15.43 -25.50
C CYS A 132 25.50 14.57 -24.85
N ILE A 133 25.11 13.76 -23.87
CA ILE A 133 25.92 12.63 -23.37
C ILE A 133 25.42 11.35 -24.03
N GLY A 134 26.37 10.50 -24.47
CA GLY A 134 26.03 9.21 -25.06
C GLY A 134 26.85 8.07 -24.44
N LEU A 135 26.21 6.93 -24.29
CA LEU A 135 26.76 5.66 -23.84
C LEU A 135 26.58 4.65 -24.98
N SER A 136 27.65 3.99 -25.34
CA SER A 136 27.69 3.03 -26.44
C SER A 136 28.21 1.67 -25.97
N ASP A 137 27.62 0.60 -26.49
CA ASP A 137 28.08 -0.77 -26.35
C ASP A 137 28.23 -1.37 -27.74
N SER A 138 29.40 -1.95 -28.01
CA SER A 138 29.76 -2.48 -29.33
C SER A 138 29.38 -3.94 -29.51
N VAL A 139 29.22 -4.68 -28.44
CA VAL A 139 29.06 -6.14 -28.45
C VAL A 139 27.62 -6.56 -28.06
N ARG A 140 27.05 -5.92 -27.06
CA ARG A 140 25.82 -6.37 -26.46
C ARG A 140 24.62 -5.54 -26.92
N PHE A 141 23.46 -6.20 -27.11
CA PHE A 141 22.19 -5.51 -27.16
C PHE A 141 21.75 -5.21 -25.73
N ARG A 142 21.62 -3.94 -25.41
CA ARG A 142 21.41 -3.45 -24.05
C ARG A 142 19.90 -3.29 -23.78
N THR A 143 19.22 -4.39 -23.46
CA THR A 143 17.81 -4.39 -23.05
C THR A 143 17.58 -3.61 -21.75
N ASP A 144 18.59 -3.57 -20.89
CA ASP A 144 18.62 -2.76 -19.67
C ASP A 144 18.61 -1.25 -19.96
N TRP A 145 19.11 -0.81 -21.12
CA TRP A 145 19.03 0.58 -21.57
C TRP A 145 17.72 0.89 -22.29
N GLU A 146 17.14 -0.07 -22.99
CA GLU A 146 15.90 0.11 -23.75
C GLU A 146 14.67 0.09 -22.85
N GLY A 147 14.55 -0.88 -21.98
CA GLY A 147 13.36 -1.16 -21.16
C GLY A 147 13.34 -0.50 -19.79
N ASP A 148 14.49 -0.16 -19.24
CA ASP A 148 14.56 0.38 -17.88
C ASP A 148 14.40 1.91 -17.85
N THR A 149 13.24 2.35 -17.45
CA THR A 149 12.91 3.77 -17.26
C THR A 149 13.88 4.45 -16.27
N LYS A 150 14.31 3.74 -15.23
CA LYS A 150 15.22 4.27 -14.20
C LYS A 150 16.61 4.52 -14.75
N THR A 151 17.13 3.64 -15.58
CA THR A 151 18.41 3.85 -16.29
C THR A 151 18.34 5.12 -17.13
N ARG A 152 17.29 5.31 -17.91
CA ARG A 152 17.09 6.50 -18.74
C ARG A 152 16.96 7.78 -17.93
N GLU A 153 16.19 7.76 -16.85
CA GLU A 153 16.07 8.88 -15.92
C GLU A 153 17.39 9.23 -15.25
N CYS A 154 18.19 8.22 -14.91
CA CYS A 154 19.50 8.42 -14.34
C CYS A 154 20.44 9.13 -15.34
N VAL A 155 20.53 8.63 -16.57
CA VAL A 155 21.38 9.24 -17.62
C VAL A 155 20.89 10.65 -17.96
N MET A 156 19.58 10.89 -17.97
CA MET A 156 19.01 12.24 -18.14
C MET A 156 19.41 13.18 -17.00
N THR A 157 19.37 12.71 -15.77
CA THR A 157 19.79 13.50 -14.62
C THR A 157 21.29 13.80 -14.67
N ILE A 158 22.11 12.83 -15.07
CA ILE A 158 23.56 13.03 -15.30
C ILE A 158 23.80 14.08 -16.38
N ALA A 159 23.06 14.02 -17.49
CA ALA A 159 23.11 15.03 -18.54
C ALA A 159 22.78 16.44 -18.03
N GLN A 160 21.76 16.57 -17.20
CA GLN A 160 21.36 17.84 -16.59
C GLN A 160 22.44 18.36 -15.64
N ILE A 161 23.01 17.51 -14.79
CA ILE A 161 24.09 17.88 -13.86
C ILE A 161 25.31 18.38 -14.65
N ILE A 162 25.80 17.59 -15.62
CA ILE A 162 26.94 17.99 -16.46
C ILE A 162 26.60 19.27 -17.21
N GLY A 163 25.40 19.41 -17.73
CA GLY A 163 24.95 20.59 -18.45
C GLY A 163 25.04 21.89 -17.67
N ILE A 164 24.67 21.86 -16.40
CA ILE A 164 24.76 23.03 -15.50
C ILE A 164 26.23 23.48 -15.38
N PHE A 165 27.14 22.56 -15.17
CA PHE A 165 28.56 22.86 -15.01
C PHE A 165 29.22 23.30 -16.33
N LEU A 166 28.89 22.66 -17.45
CA LEU A 166 29.32 23.07 -18.79
C LEU A 166 28.93 24.52 -19.11
N LEU A 167 27.67 24.87 -18.83
CA LEU A 167 27.16 26.21 -19.09
C LEU A 167 27.84 27.24 -18.18
N LYS A 168 28.12 26.93 -16.94
CA LYS A 168 28.83 27.79 -15.99
C LYS A 168 30.24 28.09 -16.51
N THR A 169 31.02 27.10 -16.87
CA THR A 169 32.40 27.25 -17.31
C THR A 169 32.53 28.06 -18.59
N ARG A 170 31.62 27.88 -19.56
CA ARG A 170 31.56 28.71 -20.76
C ARG A 170 31.19 30.17 -20.50
N TYR A 171 30.25 30.37 -19.57
CA TYR A 171 29.89 31.74 -19.18
C TYR A 171 31.09 32.49 -18.56
N GLU A 172 31.86 31.79 -17.70
CA GLU A 172 33.08 32.38 -17.08
C GLU A 172 34.17 32.65 -18.13
N GLN A 173 34.39 31.77 -19.12
CA GLN A 173 35.35 32.00 -20.22
C GLN A 173 34.93 33.18 -21.11
N ILE A 174 33.66 33.25 -21.52
CA ILE A 174 33.12 34.36 -22.32
C ILE A 174 33.27 35.69 -21.58
N ASN A 175 32.98 35.68 -20.28
CA ASN A 175 33.08 36.89 -19.45
C ASN A 175 34.56 37.34 -19.27
N GLY A 176 35.48 36.39 -19.08
CA GLY A 176 36.92 36.68 -19.01
C GLY A 176 37.49 37.28 -20.32
N ASP A 177 37.07 36.73 -21.46
CA ASP A 177 37.46 37.25 -22.77
C ASP A 177 36.89 38.66 -23.07
N TYR A 178 35.64 38.90 -22.62
CA TYR A 178 35.05 40.22 -22.74
C TYR A 178 35.74 41.24 -21.85
N GLN A 179 36.12 40.89 -20.61
CA GLN A 179 36.86 41.77 -19.71
C GLN A 179 38.22 42.14 -20.26
N ASN A 180 38.98 41.17 -20.79
CA ASN A 180 40.28 41.41 -21.40
C ASN A 180 40.20 42.30 -22.68
N LYS A 181 39.16 42.12 -23.49
CA LYS A 181 38.88 42.97 -24.65
C LYS A 181 38.50 44.39 -24.25
N LEU A 182 37.74 44.54 -23.17
CA LEU A 182 37.29 45.81 -22.60
C LEU A 182 38.51 46.61 -22.10
N GLU A 183 39.40 45.96 -21.27
CA GLU A 183 40.62 46.63 -20.76
C GLU A 183 41.52 47.12 -21.86
N LYS A 184 41.79 46.32 -22.88
CA LYS A 184 42.61 46.69 -24.03
C LYS A 184 41.98 47.81 -24.88
N SER A 185 40.65 47.81 -25.06
CA SER A 185 39.91 48.85 -25.81
C SER A 185 39.89 50.18 -25.05
N LEU A 186 39.74 50.12 -23.74
CA LEU A 186 39.75 51.28 -22.85
C LEU A 186 41.15 51.96 -22.82
N LEU A 187 42.21 51.17 -22.76
CA LEU A 187 43.64 51.65 -22.83
C LEU A 187 44.00 52.24 -24.19
N ALA A 188 43.49 51.71 -25.30
CA ALA A 188 43.72 52.25 -26.64
C ALA A 188 42.92 53.53 -26.96
N SER A 189 41.88 53.76 -26.16
CA SER A 189 40.82 54.80 -26.41
C SER A 189 41.15 56.20 -25.93
N GLN A 190 42.35 56.44 -25.37
CA GLN A 190 42.71 57.79 -24.98
C GLN A 190 42.75 58.80 -26.17
N LYS A 191 42.57 58.36 -27.43
CA LYS A 191 42.63 59.17 -28.65
C LYS A 191 41.31 59.19 -29.50
N ARG A 192 40.27 58.48 -29.16
CA ARG A 192 39.00 58.55 -29.94
C ARG A 192 37.82 58.36 -28.96
N THR A 193 37.39 59.47 -28.42
CA THR A 193 36.39 59.55 -27.35
C THR A 193 35.02 58.97 -27.78
N ASP A 194 34.53 59.29 -28.95
CA ASP A 194 33.18 58.95 -29.42
C ASP A 194 33.03 57.44 -29.75
N ALA A 195 34.04 56.84 -30.42
CA ALA A 195 34.00 55.43 -30.77
C ALA A 195 34.14 54.50 -29.53
N ALA A 196 34.71 54.99 -28.41
CA ALA A 196 34.81 54.23 -27.19
C ALA A 196 33.50 54.13 -26.40
N TYR A 197 32.68 55.16 -26.43
CA TYR A 197 31.36 55.12 -25.79
C TYR A 197 30.37 54.27 -26.56
N ASP A 198 30.39 54.28 -27.90
CA ASP A 198 29.58 53.37 -28.74
C ASP A 198 29.95 51.90 -28.49
N LEU A 199 31.24 51.63 -28.28
CA LEU A 199 31.72 50.31 -27.88
C LEU A 199 31.21 49.91 -26.50
N LEU A 200 31.23 50.85 -25.53
CA LEU A 200 30.71 50.56 -24.19
C LEU A 200 29.20 50.35 -24.18
N ASP A 201 28.44 51.08 -24.99
CA ASP A 201 27.00 50.91 -25.13
C ASP A 201 26.62 49.60 -25.85
N SER A 202 27.53 49.03 -26.65
CA SER A 202 27.35 47.71 -27.31
C SER A 202 27.53 46.54 -26.36
N ILE A 203 28.14 46.74 -25.18
CA ILE A 203 28.35 45.70 -24.18
C ILE A 203 27.05 45.44 -23.44
N SER A 204 26.64 44.17 -23.40
CA SER A 204 25.41 43.76 -22.70
C SER A 204 25.51 43.87 -21.17
N SER A 205 26.72 43.75 -20.60
CA SER A 205 26.97 43.97 -19.17
C SER A 205 26.86 45.44 -18.79
N GLY A 206 26.37 45.74 -17.58
CA GLY A 206 26.36 47.07 -17.01
C GLY A 206 27.78 47.57 -16.77
N VAL A 207 28.15 48.72 -17.31
CA VAL A 207 29.42 49.39 -17.06
C VAL A 207 29.15 50.80 -16.53
N ILE A 208 29.78 51.12 -15.40
CA ILE A 208 29.71 52.47 -14.80
C ILE A 208 31.11 53.00 -14.62
N LEU A 209 31.29 54.31 -14.94
CA LEU A 209 32.43 55.06 -14.46
C LEU A 209 32.04 55.70 -13.13
N VAL A 210 32.74 55.34 -12.06
CA VAL A 210 32.38 55.77 -10.69
C VAL A 210 33.55 56.52 -10.04
N ARG A 211 33.24 57.65 -9.39
CA ARG A 211 34.15 58.38 -8.55
C ARG A 211 33.97 57.93 -7.10
N LEU A 212 35.01 57.36 -6.51
CA LEU A 212 35.04 56.94 -5.12
C LEU A 212 35.77 57.97 -4.27
N TYR A 213 35.26 58.21 -3.08
CA TYR A 213 35.85 59.10 -2.08
C TYR A 213 36.40 58.33 -0.89
N PRO A 214 37.36 58.86 -0.12
CA PRO A 214 37.96 58.18 1.01
C PRO A 214 36.95 57.80 2.13
N ASP A 215 35.86 58.51 2.24
CA ASP A 215 34.76 58.26 3.17
C ASP A 215 33.84 57.10 2.73
N GLY A 216 34.09 56.55 1.55
CA GLY A 216 33.31 55.46 0.98
C GLY A 216 32.10 55.90 0.18
N ARG A 217 31.91 57.22 -0.04
CA ARG A 217 30.89 57.70 -0.97
C ARG A 217 31.30 57.33 -2.41
N ALA A 218 30.29 56.95 -3.20
CA ALA A 218 30.46 56.62 -4.61
C ALA A 218 29.54 57.50 -5.45
N LYS A 219 30.13 58.24 -6.39
CA LYS A 219 29.34 59.06 -7.36
C LYS A 219 29.57 58.52 -8.78
N PRO A 220 28.53 57.98 -9.42
CA PRO A 220 28.60 57.60 -10.82
C PRO A 220 28.78 58.81 -11.73
N LEU A 221 29.65 58.65 -12.74
CA LEU A 221 29.99 59.70 -13.74
C LEU A 221 29.44 59.33 -15.11
N TYR A 222 29.30 58.03 -15.40
CA TYR A 222 28.79 57.52 -16.66
C TYR A 222 28.24 56.13 -16.43
N ALA A 223 27.19 55.77 -17.17
CA ALA A 223 26.65 54.42 -17.24
C ALA A 223 26.37 54.05 -18.71
N ASN A 224 26.73 52.84 -19.11
CA ASN A 224 26.43 52.36 -20.46
C ASN A 224 24.98 51.87 -20.58
N LEU A 225 24.54 51.68 -21.81
CA LEU A 225 23.17 51.17 -22.11
C LEU A 225 22.91 49.79 -21.46
N GLY A 226 23.94 48.94 -21.28
CA GLY A 226 23.86 47.70 -20.55
C GLY A 226 23.44 47.89 -19.08
N MET A 227 23.93 48.97 -18.43
CA MET A 227 23.55 49.26 -17.05
C MET A 227 22.10 49.74 -16.94
N TYR A 228 21.63 50.62 -17.84
CA TYR A 228 20.22 51.05 -17.89
C TYR A 228 19.27 49.87 -18.10
N ARG A 229 19.64 48.91 -18.98
CA ARG A 229 18.90 47.65 -19.18
C ARG A 229 18.90 46.75 -17.95
N LEU A 230 20.04 46.62 -17.29
CA LEU A 230 20.18 45.84 -16.08
C LEU A 230 19.29 46.37 -14.97
N LEU A 231 19.25 47.71 -14.81
CA LEU A 231 18.47 48.42 -13.80
C LEU A 231 17.03 48.72 -14.24
N ARG A 232 16.68 48.47 -15.48
CA ARG A 232 15.34 48.76 -16.05
C ARG A 232 14.90 50.20 -15.82
N ILE A 233 15.81 51.13 -15.99
CA ILE A 233 15.53 52.57 -15.93
C ILE A 233 15.61 53.17 -17.35
N PRO A 234 14.76 54.15 -17.68
CA PRO A 234 14.85 54.83 -18.96
C PRO A 234 16.15 55.68 -19.01
N ARG A 235 16.85 55.62 -20.15
CA ARG A 235 17.95 56.51 -20.43
C ARG A 235 17.41 57.87 -20.95
N THR A 236 17.74 58.96 -20.32
CA THR A 236 17.33 60.26 -20.81
C THR A 236 18.16 60.66 -22.02
N ALA A 237 17.71 61.63 -22.80
CA ALA A 237 18.45 62.15 -23.95
C ALA A 237 19.76 62.86 -23.52
N GLU A 238 19.79 63.43 -22.34
CA GLU A 238 20.94 64.12 -21.75
C GLU A 238 22.00 63.11 -21.24
N ASP A 239 21.58 62.00 -20.71
CA ASP A 239 22.45 60.81 -20.37
C ASP A 239 23.12 60.19 -21.58
N ALA A 240 22.60 60.45 -22.80
CA ALA A 240 23.16 59.91 -24.05
C ALA A 240 24.25 60.79 -24.64
N ILE A 241 24.38 62.00 -24.20
CA ILE A 241 25.40 62.95 -24.65
C ILE A 241 26.68 62.69 -23.86
N VAL A 242 27.79 62.48 -24.59
CA VAL A 242 29.12 62.24 -23.98
C VAL A 242 29.52 63.50 -23.23
N PRO A 243 29.68 63.43 -21.93
CA PRO A 243 30.05 64.69 -21.17
C PRO A 243 31.49 65.08 -21.43
N ASP A 244 31.71 66.38 -21.50
CA ASP A 244 33.02 67.01 -21.48
C ASP A 244 33.79 66.52 -20.23
N ARG A 245 35.09 66.39 -20.35
CA ARG A 245 36.01 65.73 -19.37
C ARG A 245 35.90 66.16 -17.90
N ASN A 246 35.14 67.24 -17.59
CA ASN A 246 35.13 67.83 -16.25
C ASN A 246 33.79 67.90 -15.52
N ALA A 247 32.65 67.52 -16.10
CA ALA A 247 31.37 67.88 -15.49
C ALA A 247 30.20 66.95 -15.93
N ALA A 248 30.40 65.65 -16.01
CA ALA A 248 29.22 64.86 -16.28
C ALA A 248 28.67 64.26 -14.98
N VAL A 249 27.61 64.76 -14.55
CA VAL A 249 26.72 64.20 -13.54
C VAL A 249 25.63 63.43 -14.31
N LEU A 250 25.42 62.15 -14.04
CA LEU A 250 24.23 61.47 -14.49
C LEU A 250 23.04 62.14 -13.84
N GLU A 251 22.12 62.74 -14.65
CA GLU A 251 20.93 63.45 -14.17
C GLU A 251 19.79 62.58 -13.72
N SER A 252 19.96 61.28 -13.77
CA SER A 252 18.96 60.32 -13.25
C SER A 252 19.02 60.31 -11.72
N GLU A 253 17.92 60.61 -11.06
CA GLU A 253 17.75 60.54 -9.60
C GLU A 253 18.18 59.18 -9.02
N TYR A 254 18.14 58.09 -9.81
CA TYR A 254 18.60 56.78 -9.41
C TYR A 254 20.09 56.74 -9.05
N PHE A 255 20.92 57.59 -9.66
CA PHE A 255 22.36 57.61 -9.46
C PHE A 255 22.85 58.64 -8.44
N ASP A 256 21.95 59.47 -7.86
CA ASP A 256 22.32 60.53 -6.89
C ASP A 256 22.87 59.89 -5.59
N ASP A 257 22.28 58.77 -5.13
CA ASP A 257 22.84 57.93 -4.09
C ASP A 257 22.78 56.48 -4.51
N PHE A 258 23.82 56.00 -5.16
CA PHE A 258 23.92 54.66 -5.65
C PHE A 258 23.68 53.59 -4.55
N PHE A 259 24.16 53.89 -3.33
CA PHE A 259 23.99 52.93 -2.22
C PHE A 259 22.56 52.89 -1.65
N ALA A 260 21.77 53.95 -1.88
CA ALA A 260 20.37 53.93 -1.45
C ALA A 260 19.58 52.80 -2.18
N ASN A 261 20.03 52.41 -3.37
CA ASN A 261 19.41 51.35 -4.16
C ASN A 261 19.83 49.91 -3.76
N ILE A 262 20.66 49.79 -2.71
CA ILE A 262 21.09 48.49 -2.17
C ILE A 262 20.31 48.24 -0.87
N PRO A 263 19.50 47.21 -0.79
CA PRO A 263 18.73 46.89 0.43
C PRO A 263 19.62 46.38 1.56
N GLU A 264 19.17 46.59 2.80
CA GLU A 264 19.78 45.94 3.96
C GLU A 264 19.53 44.42 3.92
N PRO A 265 20.45 43.55 4.35
CA PRO A 265 21.77 43.86 4.98
C PRO A 265 22.90 44.10 3.96
N ASP A 266 22.65 44.03 2.65
CA ASP A 266 23.69 44.13 1.62
C ASP A 266 24.37 45.51 1.65
N ASN A 267 23.64 46.59 1.94
CA ASN A 267 24.10 47.95 1.92
C ASN A 267 25.32 48.19 2.83
N GLN A 268 25.25 47.74 4.09
CA GLN A 268 26.36 47.92 5.07
C GLN A 268 27.62 47.17 4.59
N ARG A 269 27.47 45.95 4.13
CA ARG A 269 28.56 45.13 3.62
C ARG A 269 29.20 45.75 2.38
N VAL A 270 28.39 46.15 1.42
CA VAL A 270 28.89 46.73 0.17
C VAL A 270 29.59 48.07 0.43
N ARG A 271 29.05 48.94 1.29
CA ARG A 271 29.72 50.19 1.69
C ARG A 271 31.09 49.93 2.35
N GLN A 272 31.21 48.91 3.15
CA GLN A 272 32.46 48.51 3.76
C GLN A 272 33.45 48.01 2.71
N GLU A 273 33.04 47.13 1.82
CA GLU A 273 33.89 46.62 0.71
C GLU A 273 34.38 47.76 -0.22
N TYR A 274 33.55 48.74 -0.50
CA TYR A 274 33.93 49.94 -1.25
C TYR A 274 34.96 50.81 -0.51
N ARG A 275 34.84 50.97 0.82
CA ARG A 275 35.85 51.70 1.62
C ARG A 275 37.19 50.99 1.63
N GLU A 276 37.20 49.70 1.76
CA GLU A 276 38.43 48.91 1.73
C GLU A 276 39.04 48.86 0.34
N GLY A 277 38.19 48.70 -0.69
CA GLY A 277 38.58 48.75 -2.11
C GLY A 277 39.16 50.08 -2.58
N PHE A 278 38.80 51.22 -1.89
CA PHE A 278 39.38 52.51 -2.20
C PHE A 278 40.91 52.54 -2.12
N LYS A 279 41.48 51.64 -1.32
CA LYS A 279 42.94 51.54 -1.13
C LYS A 279 43.63 50.70 -2.21
N THR A 280 42.89 50.03 -3.08
CA THR A 280 43.39 49.10 -4.08
C THR A 280 43.07 49.57 -5.50
N ASP A 281 43.87 49.13 -6.46
CA ASP A 281 43.65 49.50 -7.86
C ASP A 281 42.59 48.63 -8.55
N HIS A 282 42.35 47.44 -7.96
CA HIS A 282 41.32 46.52 -8.42
C HIS A 282 40.65 45.87 -7.19
N PHE A 283 39.32 45.82 -7.21
CA PHE A 283 38.54 45.08 -6.24
C PHE A 283 37.21 44.64 -6.80
N SER A 284 36.60 43.66 -6.16
CA SER A 284 35.29 43.13 -6.58
C SER A 284 34.35 43.03 -5.39
N VAL A 285 33.09 43.34 -5.62
CA VAL A 285 32.03 43.14 -4.67
C VAL A 285 31.09 42.09 -5.22
N LYS A 286 31.04 40.96 -4.55
CA LYS A 286 30.30 39.78 -5.04
C LYS A 286 28.93 39.67 -4.41
N LYS A 287 27.94 39.26 -5.22
CA LYS A 287 26.59 38.83 -4.80
C LYS A 287 25.90 39.84 -3.85
N TYR A 288 25.35 40.90 -4.41
CA TYR A 288 24.49 41.84 -3.68
C TYR A 288 23.30 42.25 -4.55
N ARG A 289 22.24 42.73 -3.93
CA ARG A 289 21.02 43.14 -4.61
C ARG A 289 21.05 44.63 -4.95
N LEU A 290 20.62 44.97 -6.15
CA LEU A 290 20.30 46.31 -6.56
C LEU A 290 18.81 46.43 -6.85
N LEU A 291 18.20 47.53 -6.37
CA LEU A 291 16.83 47.87 -6.70
C LEU A 291 16.77 48.33 -8.16
N ARG A 292 15.86 47.79 -8.94
CA ARG A 292 15.57 48.26 -10.31
C ARG A 292 14.54 49.36 -10.31
N GLY A 293 14.48 50.13 -11.39
CA GLY A 293 13.51 51.22 -11.54
C GLY A 293 12.05 50.77 -11.54
N ASP A 294 11.80 49.49 -11.79
CA ASP A 294 10.47 48.88 -11.68
C ASP A 294 10.11 48.35 -10.27
N GLY A 295 10.96 48.60 -9.28
CA GLY A 295 10.78 48.17 -7.90
C GLY A 295 11.21 46.74 -7.61
N THR A 296 11.71 45.99 -8.60
CA THR A 296 12.26 44.66 -8.42
C THR A 296 13.74 44.68 -8.06
N TYR A 297 14.29 43.58 -7.57
CA TYR A 297 15.71 43.48 -7.28
C TYR A 297 16.41 42.62 -8.31
N VAL A 298 17.66 43.01 -8.63
CA VAL A 298 18.59 42.19 -9.42
C VAL A 298 19.79 41.80 -8.57
N TRP A 299 20.21 40.57 -8.64
CA TRP A 299 21.47 40.13 -8.05
C TRP A 299 22.64 40.50 -8.96
N VAL A 300 23.64 41.20 -8.42
CA VAL A 300 24.77 41.62 -9.21
C VAL A 300 26.10 41.27 -8.52
N SER A 301 27.11 41.13 -9.34
CA SER A 301 28.51 41.16 -8.95
C SER A 301 29.14 42.32 -9.68
N SER A 302 29.92 43.14 -8.96
CA SER A 302 30.64 44.26 -9.57
C SER A 302 32.15 44.07 -9.42
N ASN A 303 32.88 44.37 -10.52
CA ASN A 303 34.34 44.43 -10.53
C ASN A 303 34.77 45.87 -10.85
N LEU A 304 35.63 46.42 -10.02
CA LEU A 304 36.11 47.77 -10.15
C LEU A 304 37.60 47.80 -10.46
N SER A 305 37.98 48.61 -11.46
CA SER A 305 39.35 48.78 -11.90
C SER A 305 39.69 50.29 -11.93
N LEU A 306 40.82 50.66 -11.35
CA LEU A 306 41.25 52.02 -11.24
C LEU A 306 41.56 52.59 -12.63
N ARG A 307 41.02 53.80 -12.92
CA ARG A 307 41.31 54.56 -14.08
C ARG A 307 42.25 55.74 -13.74
N GLU A 308 41.93 56.49 -12.72
CA GLU A 308 42.59 57.71 -12.32
C GLU A 308 42.56 57.87 -10.81
N SER A 309 43.64 58.44 -10.24
CA SER A 309 43.77 58.70 -8.80
C SER A 309 44.24 60.09 -8.54
N THR A 310 43.51 60.83 -7.69
CA THR A 310 43.86 62.14 -7.20
C THR A 310 43.98 62.14 -5.67
N ALA A 311 44.39 63.20 -5.06
CA ALA A 311 44.46 63.28 -3.59
C ALA A 311 43.05 63.22 -2.94
N GLU A 312 41.99 63.58 -3.65
CA GLU A 312 40.63 63.76 -3.13
C GLU A 312 39.71 62.61 -3.50
N CYS A 313 39.97 61.93 -4.61
CA CYS A 313 39.12 60.82 -5.11
C CYS A 313 39.85 59.89 -6.07
N ARG A 314 39.24 58.71 -6.28
CA ARG A 314 39.68 57.73 -7.27
C ARG A 314 38.54 57.43 -8.25
N ILE A 315 38.84 57.37 -9.53
CA ILE A 315 37.88 57.07 -10.59
C ILE A 315 38.12 55.60 -11.05
N HIS A 316 37.07 54.79 -10.96
CA HIS A 316 37.08 53.37 -11.34
C HIS A 316 36.09 53.11 -12.47
N TYR A 317 36.45 52.14 -13.32
CA TYR A 317 35.45 51.45 -14.14
C TYR A 317 34.87 50.32 -13.28
N ALA A 318 33.56 50.27 -13.16
CA ALA A 318 32.85 49.22 -12.51
C ALA A 318 32.04 48.45 -13.56
N THR A 319 32.25 47.15 -13.67
CA THR A 319 31.45 46.27 -14.49
C THR A 319 30.48 45.52 -13.61
N TYR A 320 29.22 45.43 -14.03
CA TYR A 320 28.15 44.78 -13.30
C TYR A 320 27.63 43.58 -14.11
N THR A 321 27.67 42.44 -13.49
CA THR A 321 27.16 41.18 -14.06
C THR A 321 25.87 40.78 -13.35
N ASP A 322 24.80 40.52 -14.10
CA ASP A 322 23.56 39.95 -13.56
C ASP A 322 23.82 38.48 -13.13
N MET A 323 23.63 38.20 -11.85
CA MET A 323 23.84 36.91 -11.23
C MET A 323 22.50 36.22 -10.91
N SER A 324 21.38 36.80 -11.32
CA SER A 324 20.05 36.34 -10.92
C SER A 324 19.76 34.92 -11.40
N GLU A 325 20.16 34.60 -12.63
CA GLU A 325 19.98 33.26 -13.20
C GLU A 325 20.85 32.22 -12.46
N GLU A 326 22.13 32.58 -12.20
CA GLU A 326 23.05 31.70 -11.48
C GLU A 326 22.57 31.42 -10.05
N ILE A 327 22.12 32.45 -9.34
CA ILE A 327 21.60 32.29 -7.97
C ILE A 327 20.32 31.47 -7.96
N SER A 328 19.43 31.70 -8.93
CA SER A 328 18.20 30.90 -9.07
C SER A 328 18.51 29.44 -9.34
N LEU A 329 19.45 29.16 -10.22
CA LEU A 329 19.89 27.78 -10.53
C LEU A 329 20.55 27.11 -9.31
N GLN A 330 21.39 27.87 -8.57
CA GLN A 330 22.00 27.35 -7.33
C GLN A 330 20.96 27.01 -6.27
N THR A 331 19.95 27.90 -6.09
CA THR A 331 18.86 27.67 -5.13
C THR A 331 18.03 26.45 -5.51
N ASN A 332 17.62 26.36 -6.77
CA ASN A 332 16.85 25.23 -7.28
C ASN A 332 17.63 23.91 -7.15
N LEU A 333 18.93 23.93 -7.40
CA LEU A 333 19.79 22.74 -7.24
C LEU A 333 19.86 22.32 -5.78
N MET A 334 20.03 23.27 -4.85
CA MET A 334 20.05 22.96 -3.42
C MET A 334 18.72 22.37 -2.93
N GLU A 335 17.60 22.92 -3.39
CA GLU A 335 16.27 22.37 -3.06
C GLU A 335 16.10 20.95 -3.61
N MET A 336 16.53 20.71 -4.85
CA MET A 336 16.48 19.35 -5.44
C MET A 336 17.35 18.35 -4.69
N LEU A 337 18.57 18.76 -4.30
CA LEU A 337 19.47 17.91 -3.51
C LEU A 337 18.91 17.61 -2.13
N GLN A 338 18.25 18.57 -1.50
CA GLN A 338 17.63 18.38 -0.20
C GLN A 338 16.45 17.39 -0.31
N LYS A 339 15.61 17.53 -1.35
CA LYS A 339 14.52 16.61 -1.63
C LYS A 339 15.05 15.19 -1.94
N GLU A 340 16.11 15.07 -2.74
CA GLU A 340 16.73 13.80 -3.06
C GLU A 340 17.27 13.09 -1.81
N LYS A 341 17.95 13.84 -0.93
CA LYS A 341 18.43 13.28 0.35
C LYS A 341 17.29 12.79 1.22
N GLN A 342 16.18 13.53 1.28
CA GLN A 342 15.02 13.11 2.05
C GLN A 342 14.41 11.82 1.48
N ILE A 343 14.18 11.78 0.17
CA ILE A 343 13.64 10.59 -0.52
C ILE A 343 14.55 9.38 -0.32
N THR A 344 15.86 9.58 -0.39
CA THR A 344 16.84 8.50 -0.18
C THR A 344 16.79 7.97 1.25
N ALA A 345 16.71 8.86 2.24
CA ALA A 345 16.59 8.46 3.64
C ALA A 345 15.30 7.68 3.91
N ASP A 346 14.19 8.14 3.35
CA ASP A 346 12.89 7.46 3.48
C ASP A 346 12.89 6.09 2.77
N LEU A 347 13.53 5.99 1.61
CA LEU A 347 13.68 4.73 0.88
C LEU A 347 14.59 3.73 1.61
N GLU A 348 15.69 4.20 2.20
CA GLU A 348 16.56 3.34 3.01
C GLU A 348 15.83 2.81 4.25
N LYS A 349 15.03 3.66 4.91
CA LYS A 349 14.22 3.27 6.06
C LYS A 349 13.21 2.19 5.66
N ALA A 350 12.48 2.39 4.55
CA ALA A 350 11.53 1.41 4.03
C ALA A 350 12.20 0.09 3.63
N ASN A 351 13.38 0.16 3.01
CA ASN A 351 14.13 -1.05 2.59
C ASN A 351 14.69 -1.84 3.77
N ARG A 352 15.13 -1.15 4.85
CA ARG A 352 15.53 -1.81 6.10
C ARG A 352 14.33 -2.51 6.75
N ALA A 353 13.20 -1.82 6.89
CA ALA A 353 11.98 -2.42 7.44
C ALA A 353 11.56 -3.67 6.65
N LYS A 354 11.64 -3.61 5.31
CA LYS A 354 11.35 -4.77 4.44
C LYS A 354 12.34 -5.92 4.63
N SER A 355 13.63 -5.63 4.79
CA SER A 355 14.66 -6.65 5.02
C SER A 355 14.50 -7.32 6.38
N ASP A 356 14.23 -6.54 7.42
CA ASP A 356 13.96 -7.03 8.77
C ASP A 356 12.70 -7.89 8.81
N PHE A 357 11.67 -7.51 8.05
CA PHE A 357 10.47 -8.31 7.85
C PHE A 357 10.77 -9.67 7.24
N LEU A 358 11.48 -9.72 6.10
CA LEU A 358 11.82 -10.99 5.43
C LEU A 358 12.64 -11.91 6.34
N SER A 359 13.53 -11.34 7.15
CA SER A 359 14.30 -12.09 8.13
C SER A 359 13.43 -12.69 9.23
N ARG A 360 12.50 -11.88 9.81
CA ARG A 360 11.55 -12.35 10.81
C ARG A 360 10.60 -13.41 10.24
N MET A 361 10.03 -13.17 9.06
CA MET A 361 9.16 -14.14 8.39
C MET A 361 9.86 -15.47 8.14
N SER A 362 11.14 -15.43 7.72
CA SER A 362 11.92 -16.66 7.58
C SER A 362 12.06 -17.41 8.89
N HIS A 363 12.23 -16.70 10.01
CA HIS A 363 12.29 -17.28 11.33
C HIS A 363 10.93 -17.87 11.75
N ASP A 364 9.84 -17.11 11.58
CA ASP A 364 8.50 -17.49 12.01
C ASP A 364 7.91 -18.64 11.18
N ILE A 365 8.30 -18.74 9.91
CA ILE A 365 8.02 -19.91 9.06
C ILE A 365 8.86 -21.13 9.48
N ARG A 366 10.13 -20.92 9.81
CA ARG A 366 11.05 -22.02 10.14
C ARG A 366 10.68 -22.71 11.46
N THR A 367 10.20 -21.97 12.44
CA THR A 367 9.86 -22.49 13.78
C THR A 367 8.77 -23.57 13.72
N PRO A 368 7.56 -23.33 13.18
CA PRO A 368 6.54 -24.34 13.05
C PRO A 368 6.95 -25.48 12.10
N MET A 369 7.70 -25.17 11.03
CA MET A 369 8.22 -26.19 10.11
C MET A 369 9.17 -27.16 10.82
N ASN A 370 10.09 -26.65 11.64
CA ASN A 370 10.99 -27.47 12.44
C ASN A 370 10.24 -28.28 13.50
N ALA A 371 9.18 -27.72 14.10
CA ALA A 371 8.30 -28.43 15.01
C ALA A 371 7.60 -29.60 14.32
N ILE A 372 7.00 -29.38 13.14
CA ILE A 372 6.37 -30.44 12.33
C ILE A 372 7.38 -31.57 12.02
N MET A 373 8.57 -31.22 11.51
CA MET A 373 9.60 -32.21 11.19
C MET A 373 10.09 -32.96 12.42
N GLY A 374 10.33 -32.26 13.52
CA GLY A 374 10.78 -32.86 14.78
C GLY A 374 9.73 -33.79 15.39
N LEU A 375 8.48 -33.34 15.46
CA LEU A 375 7.36 -34.13 15.99
C LEU A 375 7.05 -35.33 15.09
N SER A 376 7.13 -35.20 13.77
CA SER A 376 7.00 -36.32 12.83
C SER A 376 8.09 -37.35 13.06
N SER A 377 9.34 -36.96 13.32
CA SER A 377 10.41 -37.89 13.67
C SER A 377 10.18 -38.56 15.01
N ILE A 378 9.68 -37.83 16.02
CA ILE A 378 9.34 -38.35 17.34
C ILE A 378 8.16 -39.36 17.21
N ALA A 379 7.13 -39.03 16.47
CA ALA A 379 5.98 -39.91 16.22
C ALA A 379 6.39 -41.25 15.62
N ARG A 380 7.30 -41.25 14.65
CA ARG A 380 7.88 -42.46 14.04
C ARG A 380 8.63 -43.33 15.03
N THR A 381 9.23 -42.79 16.08
CA THR A 381 9.93 -43.56 17.10
C THR A 381 9.03 -44.09 18.20
N HIS A 382 7.80 -43.57 18.31
CA HIS A 382 6.83 -43.93 19.36
C HIS A 382 5.52 -44.53 18.83
N LEU A 383 5.54 -45.21 17.68
CA LEU A 383 4.36 -45.80 17.04
C LEU A 383 3.55 -46.72 17.95
N ASN A 384 4.19 -47.30 18.95
CA ASN A 384 3.56 -48.26 19.88
C ASN A 384 2.95 -47.61 21.13
N ILE A 385 3.02 -46.25 21.27
CA ILE A 385 2.50 -45.53 22.44
C ILE A 385 1.44 -44.55 21.95
N GLN A 386 0.18 -45.02 21.96
CA GLN A 386 -0.95 -44.29 21.36
C GLN A 386 -1.12 -42.87 21.91
N GLU A 387 -1.01 -42.64 23.23
CA GLU A 387 -1.11 -41.29 23.82
C GLU A 387 -0.03 -40.31 23.28
N ARG A 388 1.20 -40.79 23.14
CA ARG A 388 2.30 -39.95 22.62
C ARG A 388 2.17 -39.70 21.12
N LEU A 389 1.65 -40.68 20.39
CA LEU A 389 1.40 -40.54 18.96
C LEU A 389 0.33 -39.48 18.72
N VAL A 390 -0.79 -39.56 19.44
CA VAL A 390 -1.87 -38.57 19.36
C VAL A 390 -1.34 -37.17 19.74
N ASP A 391 -0.62 -37.02 20.86
CA ASP A 391 -0.02 -35.73 21.27
C ASP A 391 0.93 -35.15 20.19
N CYS A 392 1.71 -36.00 19.52
CA CYS A 392 2.58 -35.57 18.43
C CYS A 392 1.77 -35.10 17.21
N LEU A 393 0.72 -35.86 16.85
CA LEU A 393 -0.14 -35.50 15.72
C LEU A 393 -0.91 -34.21 15.96
N ASP A 394 -1.46 -33.99 17.17
CA ASP A 394 -2.15 -32.75 17.55
C ASP A 394 -1.22 -31.54 17.49
N LYS A 395 0.03 -31.70 17.95
CA LYS A 395 1.05 -30.65 17.86
C LYS A 395 1.51 -30.38 16.43
N ILE A 396 1.56 -31.40 15.57
CA ILE A 396 1.85 -31.25 14.14
C ILE A 396 0.72 -30.47 13.48
N ASP A 397 -0.52 -30.84 13.73
CA ASP A 397 -1.70 -30.16 13.19
C ASP A 397 -1.74 -28.67 13.63
N SER A 398 -1.52 -28.42 14.92
CA SER A 398 -1.44 -27.07 15.47
C SER A 398 -0.33 -26.23 14.80
N SER A 399 0.85 -26.83 14.61
CA SER A 399 1.99 -26.17 13.96
C SER A 399 1.74 -25.93 12.46
N ALA A 400 1.04 -26.83 11.78
CA ALA A 400 0.66 -26.68 10.39
C ALA A 400 -0.38 -25.56 10.20
N LYS A 401 -1.38 -25.47 11.07
CA LYS A 401 -2.38 -24.41 11.10
C LYS A 401 -1.73 -23.03 11.33
N LEU A 402 -0.77 -22.96 12.26
CA LEU A 402 0.01 -21.73 12.49
C LEU A 402 0.81 -21.33 11.26
N LEU A 403 1.46 -22.26 10.60
CA LEU A 403 2.23 -22.01 9.37
C LEU A 403 1.33 -21.45 8.26
N LEU A 404 0.17 -22.05 8.06
CA LEU A 404 -0.82 -21.58 7.08
C LEU A 404 -1.33 -20.17 7.40
N SER A 405 -1.59 -19.87 8.66
CA SER A 405 -1.96 -18.50 9.09
C SER A 405 -0.90 -17.48 8.71
N ILE A 406 0.37 -17.76 9.01
CA ILE A 406 1.50 -16.88 8.66
C ILE A 406 1.59 -16.67 7.14
N ILE A 407 1.48 -17.74 6.36
CA ILE A 407 1.52 -17.65 4.88
C ILE A 407 0.37 -16.77 4.36
N ASN A 408 -0.85 -16.97 4.87
CA ASN A 408 -2.02 -16.20 4.46
C ASN A 408 -1.88 -14.71 4.83
N GLU A 409 -1.35 -14.38 6.01
CA GLU A 409 -1.07 -13.00 6.41
C GLU A 409 -0.06 -12.31 5.49
N VAL A 410 1.00 -13.03 5.07
CA VAL A 410 1.99 -12.52 4.11
C VAL A 410 1.38 -12.28 2.74
N LEU A 411 0.55 -13.22 2.25
CA LEU A 411 -0.17 -13.08 0.98
C LEU A 411 -1.17 -11.91 1.01
N ASP A 412 -1.89 -11.75 2.11
CA ASP A 412 -2.80 -10.63 2.30
C ASP A 412 -2.05 -9.30 2.32
N MET A 413 -0.91 -9.22 3.03
CA MET A 413 -0.08 -8.02 3.04
C MET A 413 0.44 -7.65 1.65
N SER A 414 0.87 -8.65 0.86
CA SER A 414 1.28 -8.43 -0.53
C SER A 414 0.16 -7.84 -1.38
N LYS A 415 -1.11 -8.25 -1.13
CA LYS A 415 -2.29 -7.68 -1.80
C LYS A 415 -2.62 -6.26 -1.32
N VAL A 416 -2.41 -5.98 -0.02
CA VAL A 416 -2.52 -4.63 0.56
C VAL A 416 -1.53 -3.69 -0.12
N GLU A 417 -0.24 -4.05 -0.15
CA GLU A 417 0.82 -3.22 -0.75
C GLU A 417 0.60 -2.95 -2.25
N SER A 418 0.09 -3.95 -2.98
CA SER A 418 -0.20 -3.80 -4.41
C SER A 418 -1.53 -3.11 -4.71
N GLY A 419 -2.33 -2.76 -3.71
CA GLY A 419 -3.67 -2.17 -3.86
C GLY A 419 -4.72 -3.10 -4.46
N LYS A 420 -4.43 -4.40 -4.59
CA LYS A 420 -5.25 -5.40 -5.28
C LYS A 420 -6.25 -6.14 -4.38
N ILE A 421 -6.57 -5.60 -3.21
CA ILE A 421 -7.66 -6.17 -2.41
C ILE A 421 -8.97 -5.84 -3.12
N THR A 422 -9.65 -6.87 -3.61
CA THR A 422 -11.04 -6.84 -4.09
C THR A 422 -11.94 -7.38 -2.97
N LEU A 423 -13.06 -6.71 -2.73
CA LEU A 423 -14.06 -7.17 -1.78
C LEU A 423 -15.15 -7.93 -2.55
N SER A 424 -15.63 -9.05 -1.99
CA SER A 424 -16.83 -9.70 -2.48
C SER A 424 -18.08 -8.99 -1.94
N GLU A 425 -19.14 -8.94 -2.75
CA GLU A 425 -20.46 -8.53 -2.28
C GLU A 425 -21.33 -9.79 -2.15
N GLU A 426 -21.44 -10.29 -0.94
CA GLU A 426 -22.27 -11.44 -0.58
C GLU A 426 -23.27 -11.01 0.47
N GLU A 427 -24.37 -11.74 0.62
CA GLU A 427 -25.27 -11.53 1.72
C GLU A 427 -24.62 -12.01 3.02
N VAL A 428 -24.51 -11.11 3.98
CA VAL A 428 -23.91 -11.34 5.29
C VAL A 428 -25.01 -11.28 6.34
N HIS A 429 -25.23 -12.38 7.02
CA HIS A 429 -26.05 -12.42 8.20
C HIS A 429 -25.19 -12.19 9.44
N LEU A 430 -25.27 -11.00 10.02
CA LEU A 430 -24.41 -10.60 11.15
C LEU A 430 -24.53 -11.57 12.33
N ALA A 431 -25.74 -12.13 12.56
CA ALA A 431 -25.95 -13.12 13.59
C ALA A 431 -25.11 -14.40 13.39
N GLU A 432 -24.98 -14.86 12.16
CA GLU A 432 -24.16 -16.05 11.82
C GLU A 432 -22.67 -15.73 11.86
N LEU A 433 -22.30 -14.59 11.34
CA LEU A 433 -20.90 -14.12 11.36
C LEU A 433 -20.39 -14.04 12.81
N ILE A 434 -21.13 -13.37 13.70
CA ILE A 434 -20.72 -13.21 15.10
C ILE A 434 -20.74 -14.54 15.83
N HIS A 435 -21.73 -15.39 15.58
CA HIS A 435 -21.75 -16.74 16.16
C HIS A 435 -20.51 -17.57 15.74
N SER A 436 -20.13 -17.53 14.47
CA SER A 436 -18.94 -18.17 13.97
C SER A 436 -17.67 -17.66 14.66
N VAL A 437 -17.52 -16.33 14.77
CA VAL A 437 -16.39 -15.70 15.47
C VAL A 437 -16.33 -16.12 16.93
N VAL A 438 -17.45 -16.06 17.65
CA VAL A 438 -17.55 -16.46 19.07
C VAL A 438 -17.15 -17.91 19.27
N SER A 439 -17.65 -18.81 18.44
CA SER A 439 -17.32 -20.24 18.51
C SER A 439 -15.82 -20.50 18.30
N MET A 440 -15.14 -19.65 17.52
CA MET A 440 -13.70 -19.77 17.29
C MET A 440 -12.84 -19.23 18.45
N VAL A 441 -13.29 -18.16 19.11
CA VAL A 441 -12.50 -17.51 20.17
C VAL A 441 -12.77 -18.12 21.55
N GLN A 442 -13.95 -18.69 21.77
CA GLN A 442 -14.36 -19.22 23.06
C GLN A 442 -13.35 -20.26 23.65
N PRO A 443 -12.87 -21.25 22.89
CA PRO A 443 -11.87 -22.19 23.41
C PRO A 443 -10.58 -21.49 23.89
N LEU A 444 -10.16 -20.41 23.21
CA LEU A 444 -8.96 -19.66 23.56
C LEU A 444 -9.18 -18.85 24.86
N VAL A 445 -10.36 -18.31 25.03
CA VAL A 445 -10.77 -17.59 26.25
C VAL A 445 -10.83 -18.55 27.43
N ASP A 446 -11.44 -19.74 27.23
CA ASP A 446 -11.57 -20.76 28.26
C ASP A 446 -10.20 -21.34 28.69
N GLU A 447 -9.29 -21.56 27.75
CA GLU A 447 -7.93 -22.01 28.00
C GLU A 447 -7.18 -21.05 28.94
N LYS A 448 -7.38 -19.73 28.75
CA LYS A 448 -6.81 -18.67 29.59
C LYS A 448 -7.68 -18.29 30.80
N GLN A 449 -8.84 -18.92 31.00
CA GLN A 449 -9.78 -18.60 32.06
C GLN A 449 -10.16 -17.10 32.09
N GLN A 450 -10.27 -16.46 30.92
CA GLN A 450 -10.66 -15.06 30.79
C GLN A 450 -12.17 -14.89 30.79
N GLN A 451 -12.66 -13.70 31.09
CA GLN A 451 -14.08 -13.37 31.00
C GLN A 451 -14.35 -12.71 29.63
N PHE A 452 -15.34 -13.22 28.90
CA PHE A 452 -15.71 -12.69 27.60
C PHE A 452 -17.16 -12.23 27.61
N GLN A 453 -17.38 -10.96 27.28
CA GLN A 453 -18.71 -10.34 27.22
C GLN A 453 -18.98 -9.84 25.80
N ILE A 454 -20.21 -10.02 25.32
CA ILE A 454 -20.62 -9.60 23.98
C ILE A 454 -21.93 -8.85 24.09
N HIS A 455 -21.94 -7.61 23.60
CA HIS A 455 -23.13 -6.79 23.54
C HIS A 455 -23.42 -6.40 22.10
N VAL A 456 -24.66 -6.58 21.70
CA VAL A 456 -25.16 -6.13 20.40
C VAL A 456 -26.13 -4.99 20.68
N ASN A 457 -25.78 -3.80 20.26
CA ASN A 457 -26.50 -2.57 20.57
C ASN A 457 -27.12 -2.00 19.29
N ASP A 458 -28.44 -1.72 19.35
CA ASP A 458 -29.20 -0.96 18.33
C ASP A 458 -28.97 -1.38 16.87
N ILE A 459 -28.94 -2.69 16.61
CA ILE A 459 -28.84 -3.21 15.24
C ILE A 459 -30.26 -3.39 14.68
N GLU A 460 -30.60 -2.58 13.68
CA GLU A 460 -31.84 -2.67 12.93
C GLU A 460 -31.74 -3.58 11.71
N HIS A 461 -30.58 -3.56 11.05
CA HIS A 461 -30.33 -4.30 9.81
C HIS A 461 -29.29 -5.41 10.05
N GLU A 462 -29.77 -6.63 10.30
CA GLU A 462 -28.92 -7.79 10.56
C GLU A 462 -28.42 -8.49 9.30
N SER A 463 -29.09 -8.25 8.15
CA SER A 463 -28.68 -8.74 6.83
C SER A 463 -28.12 -7.57 6.00
N VAL A 464 -26.89 -7.75 5.54
CA VAL A 464 -26.16 -6.73 4.78
C VAL A 464 -25.42 -7.38 3.61
N LEU A 465 -24.96 -6.56 2.66
CA LEU A 465 -24.10 -7.01 1.57
C LEU A 465 -22.66 -6.61 1.87
N GLY A 466 -21.77 -7.59 1.84
CA GLY A 466 -20.34 -7.38 2.13
C GLY A 466 -19.52 -8.65 1.99
N ASP A 467 -18.26 -8.59 2.37
CA ASP A 467 -17.33 -9.72 2.35
C ASP A 467 -17.26 -10.37 3.73
N VAL A 468 -17.93 -11.53 3.85
CA VAL A 468 -18.02 -12.31 5.10
C VAL A 468 -16.63 -12.66 5.63
N GLN A 469 -15.72 -13.10 4.77
CA GLN A 469 -14.38 -13.54 5.17
C GLN A 469 -13.55 -12.39 5.71
N ARG A 470 -13.61 -11.22 5.07
CA ARG A 470 -12.86 -10.05 5.49
C ARG A 470 -13.42 -9.44 6.78
N LEU A 471 -14.74 -9.43 6.95
CA LEU A 471 -15.37 -9.03 8.22
C LEU A 471 -14.96 -9.97 9.35
N GLN A 472 -15.02 -11.28 9.11
CA GLN A 472 -14.59 -12.28 10.08
C GLN A 472 -13.10 -12.11 10.44
N GLN A 473 -12.23 -11.90 9.44
CA GLN A 473 -10.80 -11.67 9.63
C GLN A 473 -10.54 -10.42 10.48
N LEU A 474 -11.25 -9.32 10.21
CA LEU A 474 -11.14 -8.07 10.97
C LEU A 474 -11.47 -8.30 12.46
N ILE A 475 -12.63 -8.89 12.74
CA ILE A 475 -13.08 -9.11 14.12
C ILE A 475 -12.18 -10.12 14.84
N MET A 476 -11.82 -11.22 14.17
CA MET A 476 -10.92 -12.24 14.71
C MET A 476 -9.56 -11.67 15.09
N ASN A 477 -8.95 -10.84 14.22
CA ASN A 477 -7.66 -10.22 14.50
C ASN A 477 -7.70 -9.32 15.75
N LEU A 478 -8.79 -8.57 15.93
CA LEU A 478 -8.94 -7.72 17.12
C LEU A 478 -9.14 -8.56 18.39
N LEU A 479 -10.00 -9.58 18.32
CA LEU A 479 -10.28 -10.44 19.48
C LEU A 479 -9.07 -11.31 19.86
N THR A 480 -8.37 -11.90 18.89
CA THR A 480 -7.18 -12.70 19.19
C THR A 480 -6.07 -11.85 19.81
N ASN A 481 -5.94 -10.59 19.40
CA ASN A 481 -5.05 -9.65 20.06
C ASN A 481 -5.49 -9.37 21.50
N ALA A 482 -6.77 -9.08 21.74
CA ALA A 482 -7.29 -8.88 23.09
C ALA A 482 -7.02 -10.11 23.98
N ILE A 483 -7.36 -11.32 23.51
CA ILE A 483 -7.13 -12.58 24.24
C ILE A 483 -5.62 -12.78 24.53
N LYS A 484 -4.78 -12.45 23.57
CA LYS A 484 -3.33 -12.63 23.65
C LYS A 484 -2.70 -11.76 24.73
N TYR A 485 -3.09 -10.49 24.80
CA TYR A 485 -2.49 -9.47 25.67
C TYR A 485 -3.22 -9.25 27.00
N THR A 486 -4.34 -9.91 27.20
CA THR A 486 -5.07 -9.93 28.48
C THR A 486 -4.55 -11.06 29.36
N PRO A 487 -4.30 -10.81 30.65
CA PRO A 487 -3.87 -11.85 31.59
C PRO A 487 -4.99 -12.87 31.88
N THR A 488 -4.64 -13.93 32.55
CA THR A 488 -5.58 -14.91 33.13
C THR A 488 -6.61 -14.20 34.00
N GLU A 489 -7.88 -14.59 33.96
CA GLU A 489 -9.02 -13.97 34.65
C GLU A 489 -9.34 -12.53 34.22
N GLY A 490 -8.68 -12.00 33.18
CA GLY A 490 -8.97 -10.67 32.63
C GLY A 490 -10.27 -10.63 31.85
N LEU A 491 -10.75 -9.41 31.59
CA LEU A 491 -12.00 -9.14 30.91
C LEU A 491 -11.76 -8.68 29.46
N ILE A 492 -12.50 -9.27 28.55
CA ILE A 492 -12.57 -8.90 27.14
C ILE A 492 -14.01 -8.63 26.76
N ARG A 493 -14.28 -7.52 26.09
CA ARG A 493 -15.62 -7.13 25.67
C ARG A 493 -15.65 -6.89 24.17
N LEU A 494 -16.69 -7.39 23.51
CA LEU A 494 -17.04 -7.06 22.12
C LEU A 494 -18.39 -6.36 22.11
N ASP A 495 -18.40 -5.08 21.76
CA ASP A 495 -19.62 -4.32 21.53
C ASP A 495 -19.81 -4.08 20.03
N ILE A 496 -21.04 -4.23 19.55
CA ILE A 496 -21.40 -4.06 18.15
C ILE A 496 -22.51 -3.03 18.04
N PHE A 497 -22.29 -2.00 17.22
CA PHE A 497 -23.25 -0.90 17.02
C PHE A 497 -23.56 -0.73 15.53
N GLU A 498 -24.81 -0.39 15.23
CA GLU A 498 -25.19 0.15 13.94
C GLU A 498 -25.36 1.67 14.07
N LYS A 499 -24.73 2.43 13.19
CA LYS A 499 -24.85 3.89 13.11
C LYS A 499 -25.40 4.31 11.75
N PRO A 500 -26.19 5.37 11.70
CA PRO A 500 -26.71 5.89 10.44
C PRO A 500 -25.55 6.31 9.52
N SER A 501 -25.68 5.97 8.26
CA SER A 501 -24.79 6.44 7.20
C SER A 501 -25.38 7.65 6.48
N ASN A 502 -24.53 8.43 5.81
CA ASN A 502 -24.99 9.51 4.91
C ASN A 502 -25.74 8.98 3.68
N ASP A 503 -25.56 7.71 3.35
CA ASP A 503 -26.24 7.01 2.26
C ASP A 503 -27.39 6.17 2.85
N PRO A 504 -28.65 6.41 2.46
CA PRO A 504 -29.79 5.71 3.02
C PRO A 504 -29.81 4.20 2.69
N GLU A 505 -29.07 3.74 1.67
CA GLU A 505 -28.94 2.31 1.32
C GLU A 505 -27.84 1.61 2.14
N LYS A 506 -27.08 2.34 2.96
CA LYS A 506 -25.96 1.80 3.73
C LYS A 506 -26.12 2.08 5.20
N SER A 507 -25.52 1.21 6.01
CA SER A 507 -25.32 1.41 7.44
C SER A 507 -23.85 1.33 7.80
N CYS A 508 -23.45 2.07 8.83
CA CYS A 508 -22.10 1.98 9.40
C CYS A 508 -22.16 1.05 10.62
N TYR A 509 -21.37 -0.01 10.59
CA TYR A 509 -21.24 -0.93 11.73
C TYR A 509 -19.93 -0.66 12.43
N GLU A 510 -20.00 -0.54 13.75
CA GLU A 510 -18.82 -0.40 14.61
C GLU A 510 -18.65 -1.66 15.46
N PHE A 511 -17.48 -2.25 15.36
CA PHE A 511 -17.03 -3.36 16.20
C PHE A 511 -16.00 -2.80 17.19
N VAL A 512 -16.37 -2.80 18.47
CA VAL A 512 -15.52 -2.28 19.55
C VAL A 512 -15.03 -3.45 20.37
N VAL A 513 -13.72 -3.68 20.37
CA VAL A 513 -13.06 -4.68 21.21
C VAL A 513 -12.29 -3.97 22.31
N GLU A 514 -12.70 -4.23 23.55
CA GLU A 514 -12.08 -3.64 24.75
C GLU A 514 -11.50 -4.73 25.64
N ASP A 515 -10.28 -4.54 26.10
CA ASP A 515 -9.59 -5.43 27.00
C ASP A 515 -9.00 -4.68 28.21
N ASN A 516 -8.87 -5.36 29.35
CA ASN A 516 -8.17 -4.85 30.53
C ASN A 516 -6.74 -5.43 30.64
N GLY A 517 -6.11 -5.66 29.52
CA GLY A 517 -4.78 -6.21 29.40
C GLY A 517 -3.66 -5.23 29.72
N ILE A 518 -2.48 -5.52 29.20
CA ILE A 518 -1.26 -4.73 29.47
C ILE A 518 -1.28 -3.31 28.90
N GLY A 519 -2.16 -3.01 27.94
CA GLY A 519 -2.21 -1.73 27.25
C GLY A 519 -0.95 -1.41 26.44
N MET A 520 -0.87 -0.17 25.95
CA MET A 520 0.20 0.30 25.07
C MET A 520 0.75 1.66 25.50
N HIS A 521 2.05 1.88 25.31
CA HIS A 521 2.68 3.18 25.48
C HIS A 521 2.28 4.17 24.37
N SER A 522 2.17 5.46 24.70
CA SER A 522 1.75 6.51 23.78
C SER A 522 2.61 6.62 22.50
N GLU A 523 3.91 6.31 22.62
CA GLU A 523 4.84 6.31 21.49
C GLU A 523 4.51 5.21 20.46
N PHE A 524 3.99 4.07 20.90
CA PHE A 524 3.63 2.96 20.04
C PHE A 524 2.26 3.17 19.38
N LEU A 525 1.34 3.89 20.01
CA LEU A 525 -0.01 4.16 19.47
C LEU A 525 0.02 4.83 18.08
N THR A 526 1.01 5.68 17.83
CA THR A 526 1.16 6.35 16.53
C THR A 526 1.54 5.41 15.39
N ARG A 527 2.10 4.24 15.71
CA ARG A 527 2.64 3.28 14.75
C ARG A 527 1.95 1.90 14.79
N VAL A 528 0.98 1.71 15.68
CA VAL A 528 0.35 0.40 15.93
C VAL A 528 -0.33 -0.21 14.68
N PHE A 529 -0.73 0.62 13.71
CA PHE A 529 -1.31 0.19 12.43
C PHE A 529 -0.30 0.15 11.29
N GLU A 530 0.97 0.48 11.53
CA GLU A 530 2.00 0.35 10.52
C GLU A 530 2.39 -1.13 10.36
N PRO A 531 2.59 -1.60 9.13
CA PRO A 531 3.01 -2.97 8.92
C PRO A 531 4.30 -3.30 9.66
N PHE A 532 4.37 -4.49 10.28
CA PHE A 532 5.55 -5.05 10.95
C PHE A 532 5.93 -4.41 12.27
N GLU A 533 5.17 -3.46 12.77
CA GLU A 533 5.42 -2.84 14.08
C GLU A 533 4.98 -3.75 15.22
N ARG A 534 5.82 -3.82 16.25
CA ARG A 534 5.59 -4.57 17.50
C ARG A 534 6.16 -3.77 18.67
N ALA A 535 5.51 -3.84 19.81
CA ALA A 535 6.03 -3.24 21.03
C ALA A 535 7.30 -3.99 21.49
N GLU A 536 8.40 -3.25 21.69
CA GLU A 536 9.71 -3.79 22.13
C GLU A 536 9.75 -3.90 23.65
N GLU A 537 9.19 -4.95 24.24
CA GLU A 537 9.35 -5.23 25.64
C GLU A 537 9.68 -6.70 25.87
N LYS A 538 10.64 -6.98 26.79
CA LYS A 538 11.11 -8.33 27.11
C LYS A 538 10.01 -9.28 27.61
N GLN A 539 8.90 -8.77 28.10
CA GLN A 539 7.73 -9.56 28.51
C GLN A 539 6.81 -9.90 27.33
N ILE A 540 6.86 -9.12 26.25
CA ILE A 540 6.06 -9.28 25.03
C ILE A 540 6.80 -10.13 24.00
N ASP A 541 8.13 -10.22 24.05
CA ASP A 541 8.94 -11.06 23.14
C ASP A 541 8.60 -12.55 23.21
N ALA A 542 8.03 -13.01 24.32
CA ALA A 542 7.53 -14.39 24.45
C ALA A 542 6.20 -14.64 23.71
N VAL A 543 5.50 -13.60 23.26
CA VAL A 543 4.18 -13.67 22.64
C VAL A 543 4.33 -13.59 21.11
N GLN A 544 4.22 -14.72 20.43
CA GLN A 544 4.35 -14.82 18.96
C GLN A 544 3.34 -13.94 18.20
N GLY A 545 3.78 -13.26 17.13
CA GLY A 545 2.93 -12.50 16.21
C GLY A 545 3.72 -11.83 15.10
N THR A 546 3.14 -11.73 13.92
CA THR A 546 3.74 -11.22 12.69
C THR A 546 3.83 -9.69 12.63
N GLY A 547 2.99 -8.97 13.40
CA GLY A 547 2.84 -7.51 13.30
C GLY A 547 2.06 -7.06 12.04
N LEU A 548 1.36 -7.97 11.36
CA LEU A 548 0.58 -7.67 10.16
C LEU A 548 -0.92 -7.52 10.44
N GLY A 549 -1.43 -8.19 11.47
CA GLY A 549 -2.89 -8.28 11.72
C GLY A 549 -3.58 -6.92 11.79
N LEU A 550 -3.04 -5.95 12.54
CA LEU A 550 -3.65 -4.62 12.66
C LEU A 550 -3.54 -3.77 11.39
N ALA A 551 -2.45 -3.91 10.64
CA ALA A 551 -2.30 -3.25 9.33
C ALA A 551 -3.32 -3.80 8.30
N ILE A 552 -3.56 -5.11 8.33
CA ILE A 552 -4.60 -5.77 7.51
C ILE A 552 -5.98 -5.28 7.94
N CYS A 553 -6.26 -5.19 9.26
CA CYS A 553 -7.53 -4.66 9.77
C CYS A 553 -7.79 -3.24 9.27
N LYS A 554 -6.78 -2.37 9.32
CA LYS A 554 -6.87 -1.00 8.81
C LYS A 554 -7.22 -0.99 7.32
N SER A 555 -6.51 -1.78 6.52
CA SER A 555 -6.77 -1.85 5.08
C SER A 555 -8.18 -2.39 4.76
N ILE A 556 -8.66 -3.39 5.50
CA ILE A 556 -10.02 -3.93 5.35
C ILE A 556 -11.05 -2.85 5.69
N ALA A 557 -10.92 -2.19 6.84
CA ALA A 557 -11.84 -1.15 7.28
C ALA A 557 -11.91 0.01 6.28
N GLU A 558 -10.76 0.51 5.80
CA GLU A 558 -10.68 1.58 4.80
C GLU A 558 -11.30 1.18 3.46
N LYS A 559 -11.07 -0.05 2.99
CA LYS A 559 -11.67 -0.58 1.76
C LYS A 559 -13.18 -0.76 1.87
N MET A 560 -13.68 -1.05 3.07
CA MET A 560 -15.11 -1.11 3.37
C MET A 560 -15.72 0.27 3.70
N GLY A 561 -15.02 1.36 3.39
CA GLY A 561 -15.55 2.71 3.56
C GLY A 561 -15.65 3.17 5.01
N GLY A 562 -14.88 2.58 5.91
CA GLY A 562 -14.81 2.93 7.32
C GLY A 562 -13.41 3.27 7.79
N SER A 563 -13.12 3.04 9.06
CA SER A 563 -11.84 3.34 9.71
C SER A 563 -11.60 2.45 10.91
N ILE A 564 -10.36 2.42 11.40
CA ILE A 564 -10.00 1.78 12.66
C ILE A 564 -9.29 2.77 13.57
N GLN A 565 -9.63 2.74 14.85
CA GLN A 565 -9.07 3.60 15.88
C GLN A 565 -8.67 2.77 17.09
N VAL A 566 -7.75 3.31 17.90
CA VAL A 566 -7.30 2.68 19.13
C VAL A 566 -7.17 3.72 20.24
N GLU A 567 -7.64 3.36 21.41
CA GLU A 567 -7.44 4.06 22.67
C GLU A 567 -6.79 3.07 23.63
N SER A 568 -5.65 3.40 24.22
CA SER A 568 -4.97 2.50 25.14
C SER A 568 -4.09 3.28 26.10
N GLU A 569 -4.00 2.76 27.33
CA GLU A 569 -3.08 3.24 28.35
C GLU A 569 -2.34 2.05 28.94
N TYR A 570 -1.01 2.20 29.09
CA TYR A 570 -0.18 1.13 29.60
C TYR A 570 -0.57 0.74 31.02
N GLY A 571 -0.88 -0.54 31.23
CA GLY A 571 -1.38 -1.08 32.51
C GLY A 571 -2.90 -0.99 32.70
N ALA A 572 -3.64 -0.36 31.80
CA ALA A 572 -5.10 -0.20 31.90
C ALA A 572 -5.90 -0.98 30.85
N GLY A 573 -5.23 -1.40 29.76
CA GLY A 573 -5.83 -2.15 28.67
C GLY A 573 -5.94 -1.36 27.37
N SER A 574 -6.67 -1.91 26.39
CA SER A 574 -6.85 -1.29 25.07
C SER A 574 -8.28 -1.37 24.62
N ARG A 575 -8.70 -0.38 23.82
CA ARG A 575 -9.98 -0.30 23.15
C ARG A 575 -9.77 -0.04 21.67
N PHE A 576 -10.09 -1.01 20.84
CA PHE A 576 -10.06 -0.91 19.39
C PHE A 576 -11.47 -0.70 18.86
N THR A 577 -11.67 0.30 18.01
CA THR A 577 -12.93 0.58 17.35
C THR A 577 -12.73 0.48 15.84
N ALA A 578 -13.31 -0.53 15.22
CA ALA A 578 -13.31 -0.72 13.78
C ALA A 578 -14.68 -0.40 13.22
N SER A 579 -14.76 0.55 12.29
CA SER A 579 -15.98 0.90 11.57
C SER A 579 -15.92 0.39 10.14
N VAL A 580 -17.07 -0.08 9.62
CA VAL A 580 -17.24 -0.50 8.23
C VAL A 580 -18.59 -0.02 7.72
N THR A 581 -18.68 0.34 6.46
CA THR A 581 -19.92 0.78 5.81
C THR A 581 -20.40 -0.30 4.85
N LEU A 582 -21.57 -0.88 5.15
CA LEU A 582 -22.14 -1.99 4.39
C LEU A 582 -23.48 -1.59 3.79
N ARG A 583 -23.82 -2.16 2.63
CA ARG A 583 -25.12 -1.96 2.00
C ARG A 583 -26.17 -2.83 2.70
N ARG A 584 -27.34 -2.26 2.97
CA ARG A 584 -28.45 -2.98 3.55
C ARG A 584 -28.94 -4.03 2.56
N SER A 585 -29.26 -5.22 3.05
CA SER A 585 -30.07 -6.21 2.34
C SER A 585 -31.53 -6.04 2.75
N ASP A 586 -32.47 -6.55 1.96
CA ASP A 586 -33.90 -6.47 2.26
C ASP A 586 -34.17 -7.14 3.61
N GLY A 587 -34.62 -6.33 4.54
CA GLY A 587 -34.78 -6.71 5.94
C GLY A 587 -35.83 -7.78 6.14
N ILE A 588 -35.78 -8.44 7.31
CA ILE A 588 -36.80 -9.36 7.79
C ILE A 588 -38.15 -8.60 7.84
N ALA A 589 -39.08 -9.05 7.03
CA ALA A 589 -40.43 -8.48 7.02
C ALA A 589 -41.03 -8.54 8.42
N ASP A 590 -41.67 -7.43 8.87
CA ASP A 590 -42.45 -7.40 10.08
C ASP A 590 -43.50 -8.52 10.04
N ASP A 591 -43.43 -9.43 11.00
CA ASP A 591 -44.32 -10.58 11.03
C ASP A 591 -45.50 -10.27 11.91
N GLU A 592 -46.66 -10.00 11.31
CA GLU A 592 -47.92 -9.73 12.02
C GLU A 592 -48.33 -10.85 12.99
N ALA A 593 -47.85 -12.08 12.75
CA ALA A 593 -48.17 -13.25 13.57
C ALA A 593 -47.57 -13.21 15.00
N LEU A 594 -46.49 -12.46 15.20
CA LEU A 594 -45.82 -12.33 16.51
C LEU A 594 -46.43 -11.20 17.37
N ARG A 595 -47.23 -10.32 16.80
CA ARG A 595 -47.77 -9.16 17.51
C ARG A 595 -48.76 -9.56 18.62
N GLY A 596 -48.55 -9.01 19.79
CA GLY A 596 -49.43 -9.20 20.97
C GLY A 596 -49.07 -10.40 21.82
N LEU A 597 -48.11 -11.23 21.40
CA LEU A 597 -47.55 -12.31 22.25
C LEU A 597 -46.91 -11.71 23.50
N SER A 598 -46.79 -12.50 24.56
CA SER A 598 -46.11 -12.10 25.81
C SER A 598 -44.96 -13.07 26.11
N VAL A 599 -43.77 -12.53 26.39
CA VAL A 599 -42.54 -13.29 26.64
C VAL A 599 -41.92 -12.84 27.97
N LEU A 600 -41.47 -13.79 28.79
CA LEU A 600 -40.70 -13.51 29.99
C LEU A 600 -39.22 -13.82 29.71
N VAL A 601 -38.35 -12.87 30.05
CA VAL A 601 -36.90 -13.03 29.94
C VAL A 601 -36.26 -13.05 31.33
N ALA A 602 -35.38 -13.96 31.61
CA ALA A 602 -34.58 -13.98 32.82
C ALA A 602 -33.10 -14.11 32.50
N ASP A 603 -32.33 -13.15 32.93
CA ASP A 603 -30.86 -13.07 32.75
C ASP A 603 -30.30 -12.27 33.94
N ASP A 604 -29.14 -12.61 34.44
CA ASP A 604 -28.52 -11.87 35.56
C ASP A 604 -27.89 -10.56 35.15
N ASP A 605 -27.75 -10.31 33.84
CA ASP A 605 -27.30 -9.05 33.26
C ASP A 605 -28.49 -8.17 32.85
N GLU A 606 -28.70 -7.07 33.56
CA GLU A 606 -29.76 -6.09 33.33
C GLU A 606 -29.71 -5.52 31.89
N ILE A 607 -28.52 -5.30 31.34
CA ILE A 607 -28.31 -4.74 29.98
C ILE A 607 -28.82 -5.73 28.94
N THR A 608 -28.52 -7.00 29.12
CA THR A 608 -29.02 -8.10 28.25
C THR A 608 -30.52 -8.23 28.31
N CYS A 609 -31.12 -8.17 29.51
CA CYS A 609 -32.57 -8.16 29.68
C CYS A 609 -33.24 -7.00 28.93
N LEU A 610 -32.76 -5.78 29.17
CA LEU A 610 -33.29 -4.57 28.57
C LEU A 610 -33.22 -4.59 27.04
N ASN A 611 -32.04 -4.93 26.48
CA ASN A 611 -31.83 -5.02 25.06
C ASN A 611 -32.72 -6.09 24.40
N THR A 612 -32.88 -7.24 25.06
CA THR A 612 -33.74 -8.32 24.57
C THR A 612 -35.22 -7.87 24.56
N CYS A 613 -35.68 -7.25 25.63
CA CYS A 613 -37.05 -6.76 25.70
C CYS A 613 -37.30 -5.64 24.68
N THR A 614 -36.40 -4.67 24.55
CA THR A 614 -36.54 -3.60 23.53
C THR A 614 -36.71 -4.17 22.13
N ARG A 615 -35.97 -5.23 21.79
CA ARG A 615 -36.04 -5.91 20.47
C ARG A 615 -37.36 -6.67 20.29
N LEU A 616 -37.85 -7.34 21.34
CA LEU A 616 -39.11 -8.03 21.31
C LEU A 616 -40.30 -7.02 21.23
N GLU A 617 -40.22 -5.93 21.94
CA GLU A 617 -41.22 -4.84 21.90
C GLU A 617 -41.29 -4.16 20.53
N ALA A 618 -40.12 -3.98 19.84
CA ALA A 618 -40.07 -3.49 18.48
C ALA A 618 -40.80 -4.42 17.48
N LEU A 619 -40.97 -5.70 17.81
CA LEU A 619 -41.75 -6.68 17.05
C LEU A 619 -43.24 -6.70 17.46
N GLY A 620 -43.65 -5.85 18.41
CA GLY A 620 -44.99 -5.84 18.96
C GLY A 620 -45.28 -6.95 19.99
N ILE A 621 -44.22 -7.62 20.49
CA ILE A 621 -44.29 -8.64 21.55
C ILE A 621 -44.20 -7.92 22.90
N ARG A 622 -45.05 -8.27 23.85
CA ARG A 622 -44.94 -7.76 25.23
C ARG A 622 -43.83 -8.51 25.95
N CYS A 623 -42.82 -7.81 26.44
CA CYS A 623 -41.75 -8.41 27.18
C CYS A 623 -41.75 -7.98 28.65
N GLU A 624 -41.62 -8.94 29.54
CA GLU A 624 -41.25 -8.72 30.93
C GLU A 624 -39.94 -9.38 31.24
N TRP A 625 -39.15 -8.77 32.12
CA TRP A 625 -37.85 -9.33 32.45
C TRP A 625 -37.60 -9.34 33.96
N VAL A 626 -36.70 -10.26 34.38
CA VAL A 626 -36.27 -10.45 35.77
C VAL A 626 -34.77 -10.84 35.76
N LEU A 627 -34.08 -10.62 36.90
CA LEU A 627 -32.63 -10.78 37.02
C LEU A 627 -32.18 -12.15 37.59
N ASN A 628 -33.12 -13.06 37.90
CA ASN A 628 -32.82 -14.37 38.46
C ASN A 628 -33.93 -15.39 38.21
N GLY A 629 -33.57 -16.68 38.35
CA GLY A 629 -34.53 -17.76 38.14
C GLY A 629 -35.66 -17.79 39.14
N GLN A 630 -35.47 -17.35 40.40
CA GLN A 630 -36.48 -17.41 41.43
C GLN A 630 -37.60 -16.40 41.16
N ASP A 631 -37.27 -15.21 40.67
CA ASP A 631 -38.27 -14.22 40.28
C ASP A 631 -38.94 -14.59 38.96
N ALA A 632 -38.26 -15.30 38.05
CA ALA A 632 -38.88 -15.87 36.87
C ALA A 632 -39.97 -16.87 37.23
N ILE A 633 -39.72 -17.77 38.17
CA ILE A 633 -40.71 -18.72 38.66
C ILE A 633 -41.90 -17.99 39.28
N LYS A 634 -41.65 -17.02 40.18
CA LYS A 634 -42.71 -16.25 40.83
C LYS A 634 -43.59 -15.50 39.80
N ARG A 635 -42.96 -14.88 38.81
CA ARG A 635 -43.66 -14.11 37.78
C ARG A 635 -44.52 -15.01 36.88
N ALA A 636 -43.90 -16.10 36.40
CA ALA A 636 -44.59 -17.08 35.56
C ALA A 636 -45.76 -17.74 36.33
N SER A 637 -45.59 -18.10 37.60
CA SER A 637 -46.66 -18.65 38.45
C SER A 637 -47.81 -17.67 38.62
N ALA A 638 -47.54 -16.43 38.93
CA ALA A 638 -48.60 -15.41 39.13
C ALA A 638 -49.36 -15.13 37.83
N MET A 639 -48.69 -15.18 36.68
CA MET A 639 -49.36 -15.03 35.40
C MET A 639 -50.25 -16.24 35.10
N HIS A 640 -49.77 -17.44 35.34
CA HIS A 640 -50.51 -18.70 35.18
C HIS A 640 -51.76 -18.73 36.06
N GLU A 641 -51.63 -18.39 37.33
CA GLU A 641 -52.78 -18.30 38.27
C GLU A 641 -53.82 -17.26 37.83
N SER A 642 -53.45 -16.21 37.14
CA SER A 642 -54.37 -15.21 36.58
C SER A 642 -55.10 -15.69 35.32
N GLY A 643 -54.87 -16.91 34.85
CA GLY A 643 -55.42 -17.47 33.61
C GLY A 643 -54.82 -16.86 32.34
N ARG A 644 -53.68 -16.22 32.44
CA ARG A 644 -52.91 -15.66 31.33
C ARG A 644 -51.52 -16.28 31.38
N ASP A 645 -51.09 -16.87 30.30
CA ASP A 645 -49.78 -17.48 30.23
C ASP A 645 -48.84 -16.65 29.33
N TYR A 646 -47.56 -16.70 29.62
CA TYR A 646 -46.58 -16.25 28.65
C TYR A 646 -46.60 -17.17 27.44
N PHE A 647 -46.39 -16.62 26.26
CA PHE A 647 -46.20 -17.41 25.04
C PHE A 647 -44.92 -18.23 25.10
N ALA A 648 -43.84 -17.65 25.62
CA ALA A 648 -42.55 -18.30 25.80
C ALA A 648 -41.82 -17.72 27.02
N VAL A 649 -40.95 -18.54 27.62
CA VAL A 649 -40.03 -18.11 28.67
C VAL A 649 -38.58 -18.30 28.12
N ILE A 650 -37.78 -17.27 28.21
CA ILE A 650 -36.40 -17.24 27.78
C ILE A 650 -35.52 -17.10 29.03
N LEU A 651 -34.63 -18.07 29.29
CA LEU A 651 -33.82 -18.13 30.51
C LEU A 651 -32.34 -18.20 30.19
N ASP A 652 -31.54 -17.37 30.83
CA ASP A 652 -30.08 -17.59 30.81
C ASP A 652 -29.71 -18.90 31.53
N LEU A 653 -28.75 -19.62 30.95
CA LEU A 653 -28.29 -20.89 31.50
C LEU A 653 -27.56 -20.70 32.83
N LYS A 654 -26.74 -19.66 32.94
CA LYS A 654 -25.94 -19.36 34.13
C LYS A 654 -26.48 -18.16 34.87
N MET A 655 -27.30 -18.38 35.87
CA MET A 655 -27.78 -17.34 36.77
C MET A 655 -27.35 -17.65 38.19
N PRO A 656 -27.14 -16.63 39.03
CA PRO A 656 -26.81 -16.85 40.44
C PRO A 656 -28.02 -17.48 41.20
N GLU A 657 -27.74 -18.26 42.24
CA GLU A 657 -28.65 -19.00 43.09
C GLU A 657 -29.36 -20.16 42.39
N LEU A 658 -30.03 -19.96 41.27
CA LEU A 658 -30.77 -20.95 40.49
C LEU A 658 -30.37 -20.87 39.02
N ASP A 659 -29.70 -21.91 38.49
CA ASP A 659 -29.37 -21.95 37.09
C ASP A 659 -30.58 -22.10 36.16
N GLY A 660 -30.39 -21.86 34.87
CA GLY A 660 -31.50 -21.94 33.91
C GLY A 660 -32.10 -23.35 33.78
N ILE A 661 -31.33 -24.41 33.99
CA ILE A 661 -31.81 -25.80 33.93
C ILE A 661 -32.71 -26.08 35.15
N GLU A 662 -32.27 -25.70 36.33
CA GLU A 662 -33.01 -25.89 37.55
C GLU A 662 -34.29 -25.00 37.61
N THR A 663 -34.16 -23.77 37.06
CA THR A 663 -35.31 -22.88 36.83
C THR A 663 -36.31 -23.51 35.86
N THR A 664 -35.86 -24.10 34.77
CA THR A 664 -36.69 -24.80 33.79
C THR A 664 -37.47 -25.95 34.46
N GLN A 665 -36.80 -26.75 35.27
CA GLN A 665 -37.42 -27.90 35.95
C GLN A 665 -38.55 -27.44 36.87
N ARG A 666 -38.31 -26.38 37.67
CA ARG A 666 -39.34 -25.82 38.56
C ARG A 666 -40.50 -25.13 37.83
N LEU A 667 -40.19 -24.46 36.72
CA LEU A 667 -41.22 -23.88 35.86
C LEU A 667 -42.10 -24.99 35.24
N ARG A 668 -41.53 -26.14 34.87
CA ARG A 668 -42.32 -27.29 34.35
C ARG A 668 -43.29 -27.87 35.37
N GLU A 669 -42.96 -27.84 36.66
CA GLU A 669 -43.86 -28.23 37.74
C GLU A 669 -45.09 -27.34 37.82
N VAL A 670 -44.93 -26.03 37.48
CA VAL A 670 -46.02 -25.04 37.57
C VAL A 670 -46.75 -24.88 36.25
N LEU A 671 -46.05 -24.74 35.14
CA LEU A 671 -46.58 -24.36 33.82
C LEU A 671 -46.94 -25.56 32.94
N GLY A 672 -46.49 -26.78 33.33
CA GLY A 672 -46.63 -27.98 32.49
C GLY A 672 -45.74 -27.90 31.24
N SER A 673 -46.11 -28.64 30.18
CA SER A 673 -45.33 -28.78 28.95
C SER A 673 -45.75 -27.83 27.81
N ARG A 674 -46.79 -27.03 27.99
CA ARG A 674 -47.40 -26.22 26.91
C ARG A 674 -46.58 -24.97 26.52
N ILE A 675 -45.96 -24.33 27.49
CA ILE A 675 -45.23 -23.07 27.26
C ILE A 675 -43.81 -23.37 26.85
N PRO A 676 -43.34 -22.88 25.68
CA PRO A 676 -41.94 -23.04 25.29
C PRO A 676 -40.99 -22.41 26.31
N ILE A 677 -39.98 -23.15 26.74
CA ILE A 677 -38.86 -22.66 27.53
C ILE A 677 -37.62 -22.76 26.70
N ILE A 678 -37.02 -21.62 26.41
CA ILE A 678 -35.85 -21.46 25.59
C ILE A 678 -34.66 -21.08 26.47
N LEU A 679 -33.63 -21.86 26.46
CA LEU A 679 -32.42 -21.55 27.22
C LEU A 679 -31.44 -20.70 26.37
N ILE A 680 -30.87 -19.68 26.99
CA ILE A 680 -29.82 -18.86 26.39
C ILE A 680 -28.49 -19.24 27.02
N SER A 681 -27.42 -19.29 26.22
CA SER A 681 -26.08 -19.46 26.74
C SER A 681 -25.06 -18.70 25.92
N ALA A 682 -24.01 -18.26 26.58
CA ALA A 682 -22.82 -17.74 25.91
C ALA A 682 -21.93 -18.87 25.32
N TYR A 683 -22.20 -20.14 25.62
CA TYR A 683 -21.34 -21.29 25.37
C TYR A 683 -21.97 -22.35 24.45
N ASP A 684 -21.16 -23.26 23.94
CA ASP A 684 -21.63 -24.47 23.25
C ASP A 684 -22.49 -25.30 24.21
N PHE A 685 -23.69 -25.60 23.79
CA PHE A 685 -24.69 -26.36 24.60
C PHE A 685 -24.36 -27.83 24.71
N SER A 686 -23.40 -28.37 23.94
CA SER A 686 -23.21 -29.83 23.78
C SER A 686 -23.09 -30.56 25.13
N ALA A 687 -22.47 -29.92 26.14
CA ALA A 687 -22.36 -30.49 27.48
C ALA A 687 -23.65 -30.44 28.33
N TYR A 688 -24.63 -29.61 27.95
CA TYR A 688 -25.84 -29.31 28.74
C TYR A 688 -27.11 -29.77 28.05
N ILE A 689 -27.09 -30.14 26.76
CA ILE A 689 -28.28 -30.48 25.96
C ILE A 689 -29.09 -31.56 26.60
N ASP A 690 -28.47 -32.67 27.00
CA ASP A 690 -29.20 -33.82 27.57
C ASP A 690 -29.85 -33.45 28.94
N ARG A 691 -29.14 -32.68 29.76
CA ARG A 691 -29.68 -32.24 31.08
C ARG A 691 -30.80 -31.23 30.92
N ALA A 692 -30.65 -30.29 30.01
CA ALA A 692 -31.67 -29.26 29.78
C ALA A 692 -32.91 -29.85 29.11
N ALA A 693 -32.74 -30.78 28.15
CA ALA A 693 -33.88 -31.51 27.58
C ALA A 693 -34.60 -32.38 28.62
N ALA A 694 -33.87 -33.06 29.51
CA ALA A 694 -34.42 -33.80 30.61
C ALA A 694 -35.19 -32.89 31.62
N ALA A 695 -34.74 -31.65 31.80
CA ALA A 695 -35.42 -30.64 32.63
C ALA A 695 -36.65 -30.06 31.92
N GLY A 696 -36.85 -30.29 30.62
CA GLY A 696 -38.00 -29.85 29.86
C GLY A 696 -37.79 -28.58 29.06
N ALA A 697 -36.58 -28.17 28.81
CA ALA A 697 -36.26 -27.08 27.84
C ALA A 697 -36.70 -27.51 26.44
N ASN A 698 -37.23 -26.59 25.65
CA ASN A 698 -37.72 -26.86 24.30
C ASN A 698 -36.67 -26.54 23.23
N ASP A 699 -35.84 -25.53 23.48
CA ASP A 699 -34.87 -25.08 22.52
C ASP A 699 -33.76 -24.24 23.19
N PHE A 700 -32.77 -23.89 22.39
CA PHE A 700 -31.59 -23.12 22.81
C PHE A 700 -31.31 -21.95 21.86
N ILE A 701 -30.84 -20.83 22.43
CA ILE A 701 -30.32 -19.71 21.66
C ILE A 701 -28.95 -19.31 22.21
N THR A 702 -27.97 -19.14 21.33
CA THR A 702 -26.65 -18.64 21.72
C THR A 702 -26.64 -17.11 21.85
N LYS A 703 -25.96 -16.59 22.88
CA LYS A 703 -25.64 -15.16 22.95
C LYS A 703 -24.58 -14.84 21.85
N PRO A 704 -24.62 -13.66 21.23
CA PRO A 704 -25.56 -12.55 21.44
C PRO A 704 -26.91 -12.78 20.76
N LEU A 705 -27.97 -12.19 21.38
CA LEU A 705 -29.35 -12.37 20.93
C LEU A 705 -29.65 -11.42 19.76
N PHE A 706 -29.69 -11.95 18.56
CA PHE A 706 -30.12 -11.23 17.37
C PHE A 706 -31.63 -11.33 17.16
N ARG A 707 -32.25 -10.28 16.60
CA ARG A 707 -33.68 -10.21 16.28
C ARG A 707 -34.11 -11.37 15.37
N SER A 708 -33.32 -11.64 14.31
CA SER A 708 -33.57 -12.70 13.36
C SER A 708 -33.69 -14.08 14.03
N ARG A 709 -32.79 -14.39 14.95
CA ARG A 709 -32.78 -15.67 15.67
C ARG A 709 -33.95 -15.77 16.64
N LEU A 710 -34.28 -14.69 17.36
CA LEU A 710 -35.45 -14.65 18.23
C LEU A 710 -36.77 -14.88 17.45
N VAL A 711 -36.94 -14.15 16.34
CA VAL A 711 -38.09 -14.29 15.44
C VAL A 711 -38.20 -15.72 14.90
N SER A 712 -37.11 -16.28 14.37
CA SER A 712 -37.10 -17.63 13.82
C SER A 712 -37.52 -18.68 14.86
N LYS A 713 -36.99 -18.58 16.09
CA LYS A 713 -37.32 -19.51 17.17
C LYS A 713 -38.73 -19.37 17.67
N LEU A 714 -39.21 -18.13 17.85
CA LEU A 714 -40.61 -17.90 18.28
C LEU A 714 -41.62 -18.34 17.22
N LYS A 715 -41.33 -18.16 15.92
CA LYS A 715 -42.16 -18.70 14.82
C LYS A 715 -42.26 -20.20 14.83
N GLN A 716 -41.12 -20.90 15.04
CA GLN A 716 -41.08 -22.35 15.12
C GLN A 716 -42.09 -22.90 16.13
N PHE A 717 -42.33 -22.18 17.25
CA PHE A 717 -43.30 -22.56 18.26
C PHE A 717 -44.73 -22.09 17.94
N LEU A 718 -44.92 -21.07 17.12
CA LEU A 718 -46.27 -20.67 16.61
C LEU A 718 -46.80 -21.72 15.61
N ASP A 719 -45.95 -22.21 14.71
CA ASP A 719 -46.31 -23.19 13.68
C ASP A 719 -46.50 -24.60 14.24
N SER A 720 -46.06 -24.85 15.48
CA SER A 720 -46.01 -26.20 16.11
C SER A 720 -47.28 -26.60 16.82
N GLU A 721 -48.49 -26.15 16.45
CA GLU A 721 -49.76 -26.79 16.93
C GLU A 721 -49.94 -28.26 16.41
N SER A 722 -48.97 -28.79 15.67
CA SER A 722 -48.97 -30.15 15.19
C SER A 722 -47.68 -30.86 15.52
N THR A 723 -47.73 -31.71 16.57
CA THR A 723 -46.83 -32.84 16.88
C THR A 723 -45.35 -32.69 16.60
N VAL A 724 -44.59 -32.40 17.65
CA VAL A 724 -43.09 -32.54 17.60
C VAL A 724 -42.66 -33.65 18.53
N GLN A 725 -42.19 -34.74 17.95
CA GLN A 725 -41.18 -35.58 18.60
C GLN A 725 -39.80 -34.98 18.31
N PRO A 726 -38.90 -34.84 19.27
CA PRO A 726 -37.55 -34.45 19.00
C PRO A 726 -36.81 -35.59 18.33
N GLU A 727 -36.48 -35.46 17.04
CA GLU A 727 -35.51 -36.35 16.42
C GLU A 727 -34.11 -36.02 16.95
N VAL A 728 -33.71 -36.68 18.01
CA VAL A 728 -32.31 -36.80 18.40
C VAL A 728 -31.63 -37.72 17.36
N GLN A 729 -31.03 -37.11 16.36
CA GLN A 729 -30.18 -37.88 15.44
C GLN A 729 -28.78 -38.08 16.03
N THR A 730 -28.65 -39.03 16.93
CA THR A 730 -27.42 -39.77 17.14
C THR A 730 -27.37 -40.91 16.12
N GLN A 731 -26.83 -40.65 14.94
CA GLN A 731 -26.41 -41.72 14.04
C GLN A 731 -24.97 -41.49 13.61
N THR A 732 -24.05 -42.00 14.37
CA THR A 732 -22.72 -42.42 13.92
C THR A 732 -22.90 -43.74 13.12
N GLY A 733 -23.19 -43.61 11.84
CA GLY A 733 -23.27 -44.70 10.93
C GLY A 733 -23.16 -44.17 9.48
N SER A 734 -22.15 -44.56 8.81
CA SER A 734 -21.84 -44.47 7.36
C SER A 734 -22.98 -43.94 6.47
N LEU A 735 -23.19 -42.64 6.48
CA LEU A 735 -24.25 -41.93 5.71
C LEU A 735 -24.01 -41.93 4.19
N PHE A 736 -22.78 -42.25 3.72
CA PHE A 736 -22.38 -42.14 2.31
C PHE A 736 -21.99 -43.47 1.68
N MET A 737 -22.31 -44.61 2.33
CA MET A 737 -21.98 -45.93 1.82
C MET A 737 -22.58 -46.15 0.43
N GLY A 738 -21.71 -46.56 -0.53
CA GLY A 738 -22.12 -46.86 -1.89
C GLY A 738 -22.12 -45.69 -2.86
N LYS A 739 -21.84 -44.50 -2.38
CA LYS A 739 -21.63 -43.32 -3.23
C LYS A 739 -20.27 -43.38 -3.94
N ARG A 740 -20.23 -42.88 -5.18
CA ARG A 740 -19.03 -42.87 -6.02
C ARG A 740 -18.69 -41.46 -6.47
N ILE A 741 -17.47 -41.05 -6.19
CA ILE A 741 -16.98 -39.72 -6.45
C ILE A 741 -15.78 -39.77 -7.40
N LEU A 742 -15.77 -38.85 -8.39
CA LEU A 742 -14.61 -38.60 -9.22
C LEU A 742 -13.82 -37.45 -8.62
N LEU A 743 -12.61 -37.73 -8.14
CA LEU A 743 -11.66 -36.77 -7.60
C LEU A 743 -10.67 -36.37 -8.69
N VAL A 744 -10.62 -35.08 -9.03
CA VAL A 744 -9.72 -34.54 -10.07
C VAL A 744 -8.71 -33.61 -9.42
N GLU A 745 -7.48 -34.05 -9.38
CA GLU A 745 -6.37 -33.39 -8.69
C GLU A 745 -5.07 -33.75 -9.41
N ASP A 746 -4.13 -32.82 -9.60
CA ASP A 746 -2.87 -33.09 -10.30
C ASP A 746 -1.70 -33.49 -9.37
N ASN A 747 -1.84 -33.24 -8.09
CA ASN A 747 -0.81 -33.56 -7.08
C ASN A 747 -1.08 -34.89 -6.40
N ASP A 748 -0.14 -35.83 -6.53
CA ASP A 748 -0.29 -37.21 -6.01
C ASP A 748 -0.55 -37.23 -4.50
N LEU A 749 0.08 -36.36 -3.71
CA LEU A 749 -0.11 -36.30 -2.26
C LEU A 749 -1.52 -35.81 -1.90
N ASN A 750 -2.01 -34.77 -2.60
CA ASN A 750 -3.37 -34.27 -2.40
C ASN A 750 -4.41 -35.31 -2.81
N GLN A 751 -4.14 -36.08 -3.89
CA GLN A 751 -5.00 -37.21 -4.31
C GLN A 751 -5.10 -38.27 -3.19
N GLU A 752 -3.97 -38.66 -2.61
CA GLU A 752 -3.90 -39.65 -1.52
C GLU A 752 -4.68 -39.17 -0.29
N ILE A 753 -4.43 -37.94 0.17
CA ILE A 753 -5.11 -37.35 1.34
C ILE A 753 -6.62 -37.27 1.11
N ALA A 754 -7.06 -36.71 -0.01
CA ALA A 754 -8.47 -36.47 -0.29
C ALA A 754 -9.19 -37.83 -0.49
N SER A 755 -8.54 -38.79 -1.14
CA SER A 755 -9.09 -40.15 -1.32
C SER A 755 -9.28 -40.86 0.04
N GLU A 756 -8.28 -40.83 0.91
CA GLU A 756 -8.37 -41.44 2.22
C GLU A 756 -9.44 -40.81 3.11
N MET A 757 -9.58 -39.46 3.05
CA MET A 757 -10.66 -38.75 3.73
C MET A 757 -12.05 -39.20 3.24
N LEU A 758 -12.25 -39.35 1.93
CA LEU A 758 -13.52 -39.77 1.34
C LEU A 758 -13.81 -41.22 1.61
N GLU A 759 -12.81 -42.11 1.53
CA GLU A 759 -12.92 -43.52 1.81
C GLU A 759 -13.24 -43.80 3.30
N THR A 760 -12.71 -43.00 4.23
CA THR A 760 -13.07 -43.05 5.65
C THR A 760 -14.55 -42.77 5.89
N LEU A 761 -15.22 -42.04 4.99
CA LEU A 761 -16.66 -41.78 5.00
C LEU A 761 -17.48 -42.88 4.30
N GLY A 762 -16.84 -43.93 3.78
CA GLY A 762 -17.49 -45.04 3.09
C GLY A 762 -17.78 -44.77 1.61
N ILE A 763 -17.13 -43.80 1.00
CA ILE A 763 -17.31 -43.38 -0.39
C ILE A 763 -16.28 -44.10 -1.27
N THR A 764 -16.69 -44.53 -2.47
CA THR A 764 -15.76 -45.07 -3.48
C THR A 764 -15.19 -43.91 -4.31
N VAL A 765 -13.87 -43.79 -4.36
CA VAL A 765 -13.18 -42.71 -5.05
C VAL A 765 -12.50 -43.21 -6.31
N GLU A 766 -12.70 -42.51 -7.43
CA GLU A 766 -11.88 -42.65 -8.62
C GLU A 766 -11.12 -41.38 -8.88
N VAL A 767 -9.83 -41.47 -9.16
CA VAL A 767 -8.93 -40.32 -9.27
C VAL A 767 -8.58 -40.01 -10.71
N ALA A 768 -8.59 -38.77 -11.12
CA ALA A 768 -8.12 -38.32 -12.41
C ALA A 768 -7.04 -37.20 -12.19
N GLY A 769 -5.85 -37.35 -12.80
CA GLY A 769 -4.72 -36.44 -12.60
C GLY A 769 -4.80 -35.15 -13.39
N ASN A 770 -5.84 -34.87 -14.14
CA ASN A 770 -6.07 -33.58 -14.82
C ASN A 770 -7.49 -33.54 -15.42
N GLY A 771 -7.92 -32.33 -15.85
CA GLY A 771 -9.24 -32.13 -16.38
C GLY A 771 -9.57 -32.92 -17.68
N LYS A 772 -8.55 -33.27 -18.47
CA LYS A 772 -8.74 -34.08 -19.65
C LYS A 772 -9.05 -35.53 -19.29
N ALA A 773 -8.29 -36.13 -18.38
CA ALA A 773 -8.52 -37.45 -17.86
C ALA A 773 -9.87 -37.55 -17.15
N ALA A 774 -10.29 -36.50 -16.43
CA ALA A 774 -11.62 -36.45 -15.83
C ALA A 774 -12.74 -36.50 -16.87
N LEU A 775 -12.63 -35.69 -17.93
CA LEU A 775 -13.60 -35.72 -19.03
C LEU A 775 -13.67 -37.08 -19.71
N GLU A 776 -12.52 -37.68 -20.01
CA GLU A 776 -12.45 -39.03 -20.64
C GLU A 776 -13.11 -40.08 -19.75
N ARG A 777 -12.79 -40.14 -18.46
CA ARG A 777 -13.41 -41.06 -17.51
C ARG A 777 -14.91 -40.86 -17.35
N PHE A 778 -15.35 -39.59 -17.32
CA PHE A 778 -16.77 -39.27 -17.24
C PHE A 778 -17.52 -39.69 -18.52
N MET A 779 -16.91 -39.54 -19.69
CA MET A 779 -17.48 -39.97 -20.97
C MET A 779 -17.55 -41.52 -21.10
N GLU A 780 -16.54 -42.24 -20.60
CA GLU A 780 -16.46 -43.68 -20.64
C GLU A 780 -17.38 -44.36 -19.60
N SER A 781 -17.77 -43.64 -18.54
CA SER A 781 -18.64 -44.18 -17.50
C SER A 781 -20.10 -44.24 -17.95
N PRO A 782 -20.87 -45.19 -17.45
CA PRO A 782 -22.32 -45.21 -17.65
C PRO A 782 -23.01 -44.00 -17.06
N PRO A 783 -24.15 -43.53 -17.59
CA PRO A 783 -24.92 -42.47 -16.97
C PRO A 783 -25.27 -42.76 -15.52
N GLY A 784 -25.06 -41.77 -14.64
CA GLY A 784 -25.29 -41.89 -13.19
C GLY A 784 -24.26 -42.69 -12.43
N TYR A 785 -23.10 -43.01 -13.03
CA TYR A 785 -22.02 -43.76 -12.39
C TYR A 785 -21.34 -43.00 -11.26
N TYR A 786 -21.15 -41.68 -11.41
CA TYR A 786 -20.65 -40.80 -10.38
C TYR A 786 -21.78 -39.99 -9.73
N ASP A 787 -21.74 -39.86 -8.42
CA ASP A 787 -22.70 -39.06 -7.67
C ASP A 787 -22.25 -37.60 -7.53
N LEU A 788 -20.94 -37.32 -7.60
CA LEU A 788 -20.35 -36.01 -7.44
C LEU A 788 -18.93 -35.98 -8.03
N ILE A 789 -18.48 -34.81 -8.44
CA ILE A 789 -17.12 -34.57 -8.92
C ILE A 789 -16.46 -33.47 -8.05
N PHE A 790 -15.31 -33.77 -7.46
CA PHE A 790 -14.41 -32.76 -6.93
C PHE A 790 -13.38 -32.38 -8.01
N MET A 791 -13.30 -31.11 -8.37
CA MET A 791 -12.53 -30.62 -9.50
C MET A 791 -11.53 -29.56 -9.07
N ASP A 792 -10.24 -29.85 -9.17
CA ASP A 792 -9.22 -28.83 -8.99
C ASP A 792 -9.30 -27.79 -10.10
N MET A 793 -9.16 -26.53 -9.72
CA MET A 793 -9.22 -25.40 -10.63
C MET A 793 -7.98 -25.29 -11.51
N GLN A 794 -6.80 -25.50 -10.95
CA GLN A 794 -5.52 -25.27 -11.61
C GLN A 794 -4.78 -26.58 -11.83
N MET A 795 -4.87 -27.10 -13.03
CA MET A 795 -4.21 -28.35 -13.42
C MET A 795 -3.53 -28.20 -14.78
N PRO A 796 -2.42 -28.94 -15.00
CA PRO A 796 -1.78 -29.00 -16.32
C PRO A 796 -2.69 -29.72 -17.34
N VAL A 797 -2.42 -29.52 -18.61
CA VAL A 797 -3.13 -30.12 -19.76
C VAL A 797 -4.53 -29.55 -19.96
N MET A 798 -5.39 -29.57 -18.95
CA MET A 798 -6.75 -28.98 -18.99
C MET A 798 -7.13 -28.55 -17.56
N ASP A 799 -7.43 -27.27 -17.41
CA ASP A 799 -7.91 -26.69 -16.16
C ASP A 799 -9.34 -27.12 -15.81
N GLY A 800 -9.71 -26.96 -14.53
CA GLY A 800 -11.01 -27.39 -14.02
C GLY A 800 -12.21 -26.68 -14.68
N CYS A 801 -12.12 -25.39 -14.95
CA CYS A 801 -13.18 -24.65 -15.60
C CYS A 801 -13.43 -25.14 -17.03
N THR A 802 -12.38 -25.39 -17.79
CA THR A 802 -12.46 -25.93 -19.16
C THR A 802 -13.01 -27.34 -19.15
N SER A 803 -12.58 -28.17 -18.20
CA SER A 803 -13.10 -29.52 -18.01
C SER A 803 -14.60 -29.52 -17.70
N THR A 804 -15.02 -28.68 -16.75
CA THR A 804 -16.43 -28.54 -16.34
C THR A 804 -17.32 -28.11 -17.51
N ARG A 805 -16.91 -27.07 -18.27
CA ARG A 805 -17.70 -26.64 -19.47
C ARG A 805 -17.86 -27.76 -20.47
N LYS A 806 -16.81 -28.56 -20.70
CA LYS A 806 -16.86 -29.70 -21.60
C LYS A 806 -17.75 -30.83 -21.06
N ILE A 807 -17.69 -31.13 -19.76
CA ILE A 807 -18.58 -32.09 -19.10
C ILE A 807 -20.03 -31.62 -19.26
N ARG A 808 -20.35 -30.37 -18.96
CA ARG A 808 -21.69 -29.78 -19.09
C ARG A 808 -22.22 -29.76 -20.52
N ALA A 809 -21.33 -29.73 -21.52
CA ALA A 809 -21.67 -29.77 -22.94
C ALA A 809 -21.94 -31.19 -23.51
N ILE A 810 -21.72 -32.25 -22.72
CA ILE A 810 -22.03 -33.63 -23.14
C ILE A 810 -23.55 -33.78 -23.21
N GLU A 811 -24.04 -34.41 -24.28
CA GLU A 811 -25.46 -34.71 -24.45
C GLU A 811 -25.87 -35.92 -23.59
N ARG A 812 -25.78 -35.80 -22.28
CA ARG A 812 -26.18 -36.75 -21.24
C ARG A 812 -26.93 -36.00 -20.15
N ASP A 813 -28.01 -36.59 -19.63
CA ASP A 813 -28.80 -35.90 -18.59
C ASP A 813 -28.04 -35.71 -17.28
N ASP A 814 -27.22 -36.70 -16.88
CA ASP A 814 -26.38 -36.63 -15.71
C ASP A 814 -25.24 -35.60 -15.83
N ALA A 815 -24.74 -35.34 -17.03
CA ALA A 815 -23.71 -34.34 -17.27
C ALA A 815 -24.20 -32.92 -16.94
N LYS A 816 -25.49 -32.66 -17.05
CA LYS A 816 -26.08 -31.36 -16.72
C LYS A 816 -26.41 -31.22 -15.23
N SER A 817 -26.67 -32.33 -14.54
CA SER A 817 -27.20 -32.36 -13.17
C SER A 817 -26.20 -32.79 -12.10
N ILE A 818 -25.10 -33.48 -12.47
CA ILE A 818 -24.10 -33.96 -11.51
C ILE A 818 -23.48 -32.77 -10.76
N PRO A 819 -23.41 -32.80 -9.40
CA PRO A 819 -22.72 -31.77 -8.66
C PRO A 819 -21.22 -31.76 -8.98
N ILE A 820 -20.69 -30.60 -9.34
CA ILE A 820 -19.26 -30.40 -9.53
C ILE A 820 -18.82 -29.34 -8.54
N ILE A 821 -17.96 -29.74 -7.61
CA ILE A 821 -17.43 -28.86 -6.56
C ILE A 821 -16.00 -28.48 -6.91
N ALA A 822 -15.75 -27.20 -7.05
CA ALA A 822 -14.41 -26.67 -7.31
C ALA A 822 -13.52 -26.84 -6.08
N MET A 823 -12.29 -27.29 -6.26
CA MET A 823 -11.22 -27.23 -5.25
C MET A 823 -10.26 -26.10 -5.61
N THR A 824 -10.13 -25.09 -4.76
CA THR A 824 -9.34 -23.88 -5.06
C THR A 824 -8.28 -23.63 -4.01
N ALA A 825 -7.12 -23.11 -4.41
CA ALA A 825 -6.12 -22.63 -3.45
C ALA A 825 -6.55 -21.34 -2.73
N ASN A 826 -7.52 -20.59 -3.31
CA ASN A 826 -8.01 -19.32 -2.80
C ASN A 826 -9.54 -19.24 -3.00
N ALA A 827 -10.27 -18.93 -1.95
CA ALA A 827 -11.73 -18.77 -1.99
C ALA A 827 -12.18 -17.34 -2.32
N PHE A 828 -11.45 -16.61 -3.20
CA PHE A 828 -11.77 -15.22 -3.53
C PHE A 828 -12.90 -15.08 -4.55
N ALA A 829 -13.56 -13.91 -4.54
CA ALA A 829 -14.71 -13.58 -5.39
C ALA A 829 -14.47 -13.82 -6.88
N ASP A 830 -13.27 -13.49 -7.39
CA ASP A 830 -12.90 -13.69 -8.81
C ASP A 830 -12.91 -15.18 -9.23
N ASP A 831 -12.56 -16.08 -8.32
CA ASP A 831 -12.53 -17.51 -8.60
C ASP A 831 -13.94 -18.11 -8.47
N ARG A 832 -14.77 -17.61 -7.55
CA ARG A 832 -16.19 -17.99 -7.43
C ARG A 832 -16.98 -17.63 -8.67
N GLN A 833 -16.80 -16.43 -9.22
CA GLN A 833 -17.48 -16.02 -10.44
C GLN A 833 -17.09 -16.91 -11.63
N LYS A 834 -15.80 -17.19 -11.80
CA LYS A 834 -15.30 -18.08 -12.87
C LYS A 834 -15.82 -19.52 -12.76
N THR A 835 -15.92 -20.04 -11.54
CA THR A 835 -16.45 -21.39 -11.30
C THR A 835 -17.94 -21.47 -11.59
N ALA A 836 -18.72 -20.47 -11.18
CA ALA A 836 -20.15 -20.39 -11.47
C ALA A 836 -20.41 -20.25 -12.98
N GLU A 837 -19.64 -19.37 -13.68
CA GLU A 837 -19.72 -19.23 -15.15
C GLU A 837 -19.30 -20.51 -15.89
N ALA A 838 -18.45 -21.34 -15.31
CA ALA A 838 -18.08 -22.64 -15.87
C ALA A 838 -19.14 -23.73 -15.63
N GLY A 839 -20.14 -23.49 -14.76
CA GLY A 839 -21.21 -24.44 -14.44
C GLY A 839 -20.87 -25.35 -13.25
N MET A 840 -19.95 -24.93 -12.35
CA MET A 840 -19.70 -25.60 -11.07
C MET A 840 -20.76 -25.20 -10.05
N ASN A 841 -21.00 -26.06 -9.06
CA ASN A 841 -22.10 -25.91 -8.11
C ASN A 841 -21.67 -25.28 -6.79
N GLU A 842 -20.43 -25.52 -6.38
CA GLU A 842 -19.86 -25.03 -5.12
C GLU A 842 -18.34 -25.02 -5.21
N HIS A 843 -17.68 -24.45 -4.20
CA HIS A 843 -16.22 -24.43 -4.10
C HIS A 843 -15.77 -24.85 -2.71
N LEU A 844 -14.63 -25.53 -2.65
CA LEU A 844 -13.95 -25.98 -1.45
C LEU A 844 -12.52 -25.40 -1.43
N ALA A 845 -12.16 -24.72 -0.36
CA ALA A 845 -10.81 -24.17 -0.23
C ALA A 845 -9.80 -25.26 0.13
N LYS A 846 -8.65 -25.27 -0.53
CA LYS A 846 -7.49 -26.07 -0.14
C LYS A 846 -6.69 -25.38 0.98
N PRO A 847 -6.17 -26.08 2.00
CA PRO A 847 -6.21 -27.53 2.16
C PRO A 847 -7.59 -28.03 2.61
N ILE A 848 -8.03 -29.13 2.02
CA ILE A 848 -9.30 -29.76 2.34
C ILE A 848 -9.26 -30.30 3.77
N ASN A 849 -10.27 -29.99 4.57
CA ASN A 849 -10.45 -30.58 5.88
C ASN A 849 -11.71 -31.45 5.97
N MET A 850 -11.73 -32.41 6.91
CA MET A 850 -12.79 -33.38 7.04
C MET A 850 -14.18 -32.75 7.28
N GLU A 851 -14.23 -31.65 7.99
CA GLU A 851 -15.48 -30.99 8.35
C GLU A 851 -16.13 -30.27 7.17
N GLN A 852 -15.32 -29.53 6.39
CA GLN A 852 -15.78 -28.89 5.16
C GLN A 852 -16.21 -29.93 4.11
N LEU A 853 -15.44 -31.01 4.01
CA LEU A 853 -15.73 -32.10 3.11
C LEU A 853 -17.09 -32.73 3.47
N LYS A 854 -17.34 -33.05 4.75
CA LYS A 854 -18.61 -33.56 5.23
C LYS A 854 -19.79 -32.64 4.94
N ARG A 855 -19.64 -31.32 5.20
CA ARG A 855 -20.69 -30.33 4.91
C ARG A 855 -21.06 -30.30 3.41
N ALA A 856 -20.06 -30.28 2.54
CA ALA A 856 -20.29 -30.27 1.10
C ALA A 856 -20.99 -31.56 0.62
N LEU A 857 -20.57 -32.73 1.16
CA LEU A 857 -21.19 -34.02 0.87
C LEU A 857 -22.64 -34.08 1.40
N ASP A 858 -22.90 -33.58 2.60
CA ASP A 858 -24.24 -33.54 3.17
C ASP A 858 -25.18 -32.66 2.33
N GLN A 859 -24.73 -31.49 1.90
CA GLN A 859 -25.51 -30.56 1.08
C GLN A 859 -25.87 -31.17 -0.30
N TRP A 860 -24.92 -31.79 -0.95
CA TRP A 860 -25.12 -32.20 -2.36
C TRP A 860 -25.56 -33.66 -2.53
N LEU A 861 -25.21 -34.54 -1.59
CA LEU A 861 -25.59 -35.95 -1.71
C LEU A 861 -26.90 -36.34 -0.97
N LYS A 862 -27.28 -35.61 0.14
CA LYS A 862 -28.56 -35.85 0.84
C LYS A 862 -29.76 -35.27 0.08
N ASN A 863 -29.62 -34.09 -0.52
CA ASN A 863 -30.69 -33.44 -1.29
C ASN A 863 -31.00 -34.17 -2.62
N SER A 864 -30.14 -35.06 -3.12
CA SER A 864 -30.39 -35.86 -4.30
C SER A 864 -31.49 -36.92 -4.08
N ALA A 865 -31.70 -37.37 -2.84
CA ALA A 865 -32.72 -38.41 -2.52
C ALA A 865 -34.17 -37.88 -2.58
N VAL A 866 -34.36 -36.54 -2.49
CA VAL A 866 -35.71 -35.93 -2.52
C VAL A 866 -36.16 -35.64 -3.96
N ARG A 867 -35.23 -35.42 -4.90
CA ARG A 867 -35.57 -35.11 -6.31
C ARG A 867 -36.05 -36.26 -7.18
N PHE A 868 -35.78 -37.51 -6.76
CA PHE A 868 -36.24 -38.69 -7.54
C PHE A 868 -37.65 -39.22 -7.14
N LYS A 869 -38.29 -38.61 -6.10
CA LYS A 869 -39.65 -39.05 -5.66
C LYS A 869 -40.80 -38.21 -6.25
N THR A 870 -40.52 -37.17 -7.03
CA THR A 870 -41.56 -36.28 -7.62
C THR A 870 -41.68 -36.42 -9.13
N ALA A 871 -41.11 -37.46 -9.75
CA ALA A 871 -41.24 -37.72 -11.19
C ALA A 871 -42.09 -38.97 -11.54
N ASP A 872 -42.70 -39.62 -10.52
CA ASP A 872 -43.58 -40.79 -10.72
C ASP A 872 -44.91 -40.64 -9.95
N GLU A 873 -45.55 -39.44 -9.95
CA GLU A 873 -46.96 -39.21 -9.70
C GLU A 873 -47.54 -38.20 -10.70
#